data_d1250738bd043b84b413445091fe972a
#
_entry.id   d1250738bd043b84b413445091fe972a
#
_cell.length_a   1.000
_cell.length_b   1.000
_cell.length_c   1.000
_cell.angle_alpha   90.00
_cell.angle_beta   90.00
_cell.angle_gamma   90.00
#
_symmetry.space_group_name_H-M   'P 1'
#
loop_
_entity.id
_entity.type
_entity.pdbx_description
1 polymer ?
#
loop_
_entity_poly.entity_id
_entity_poly.type
_entity_poly.pdbx_seq_one_letter_code
_entity_poly.pdbx_strand_id
1 'polypeptide(L)'
;MTQPLPGAGPGETTAIPPIDRPDGKESEPIVRSGVGLTTADVAERVARGDVNDVPVRSSRSTTEIVKANVFTRFNAVIGVLWLIILSVGSVKDGLFGFVIIANTGIGIIQEMRAKRTLDRLAVIGESKPVVRRDGQAVALSPSDIVLDDVIELGAGDKAAVDGVVVEADNLEIDESLLTGEADPVIKRPGDPVMSGSFVVAGNGAFAATRVGREAYAAQLMEEASKFTLVASELRNGISTILKYVTWILFPAAIALIISQYRLENTTGREAVTRMIAGIVPMVPEGLVLLTSLAFAVGVVRLGRKQCLVQELPAIEGLARVDVVCLDKTGTLTEGGMNVAEVRELTEGLPVRAALGALGTTEPRPNASLAAIIEECPAVPGWTSVESVPFSSARKYSGATFEVDGARATWLIGAPEVLVTTRAHGELLAEAERLGAQGLRVLMLVRTDASLAHTVDSLVGGPDGSNVTPAALIVLEQRLRHDAGATLDYFAEQGVAAKVISGDNAISVGAVAAKLGIKGADHPVDARTLPTDQNALADVLEANTVFGRVTPQQKRDMVAALQSRGHNVAMTGDGVNDVLALKDADIGVSMGSGSEATKGVAQIVLLDNSFATLPSVVGEGRRVIGNIERVSNLFLTKTAYSVLLAILVVIANVPYPFLPRHLTLLAWFTIGTPAFFLALAPNKERARPGFVKRVLRYSGPSGAIAGAATFTAYLLARSHYGATDATRTAETSIATLTLFLVGLWVLAIIARPYTWWRIALVLVMGAGFATVLTVPWLQNFFELKLVGTQMPWTAVGLAIAAGLLLEVVAYWNKRRLANEVAA
;
A
#
# COMPACT_ATOMS: atom_id res chain seq x y z
N MET A 1 45.46 -13.50 -28.22
CA MET A 1 45.56 -14.73 -29.04
C MET A 1 44.32 -15.54 -28.72
N THR A 2 43.26 -15.32 -29.48
CA THR A 2 41.97 -16.02 -29.37
C THR A 2 41.82 -16.89 -30.61
N GLN A 3 41.67 -18.19 -30.38
CA GLN A 3 41.36 -19.15 -31.44
C GLN A 3 39.88 -19.04 -31.86
N PRO A 4 39.56 -19.13 -33.17
CA PRO A 4 38.16 -19.15 -33.62
C PRO A 4 37.57 -20.54 -33.53
N LEU A 5 36.29 -20.61 -33.10
CA LEU A 5 35.45 -21.80 -33.10
C LEU A 5 35.03 -22.22 -34.52
N PRO A 6 34.91 -23.54 -34.84
CA PRO A 6 34.55 -24.01 -36.18
C PRO A 6 33.06 -23.85 -36.48
N GLY A 7 32.75 -23.46 -37.74
CA GLY A 7 31.39 -23.25 -38.25
C GLY A 7 30.58 -24.54 -38.33
N ALA A 8 29.30 -24.44 -37.95
CA ALA A 8 28.28 -25.49 -38.10
C ALA A 8 27.61 -25.38 -39.50
N GLY A 9 27.48 -26.50 -40.19
CA GLY A 9 26.76 -26.63 -41.45
C GLY A 9 25.23 -26.78 -41.22
N PRO A 10 24.40 -26.58 -42.26
CA PRO A 10 22.95 -26.61 -42.13
C PRO A 10 22.42 -28.06 -42.05
N GLY A 11 21.69 -28.38 -41.00
CA GLY A 11 20.83 -29.58 -40.92
C GLY A 11 21.10 -30.60 -39.82
N GLU A 12 21.30 -30.19 -38.58
CA GLU A 12 21.21 -31.12 -37.45
C GLU A 12 20.20 -30.60 -36.43
N THR A 13 19.17 -31.41 -36.15
CA THR A 13 18.26 -31.23 -35.03
C THR A 13 19.05 -31.32 -33.74
N THR A 14 19.47 -30.19 -33.21
CA THR A 14 20.23 -30.15 -31.95
C THR A 14 19.31 -30.58 -30.81
N ALA A 15 19.60 -31.74 -30.23
CA ALA A 15 19.01 -32.18 -28.98
C ALA A 15 19.35 -31.14 -27.90
N ILE A 16 18.31 -30.66 -27.20
CA ILE A 16 18.41 -29.75 -26.06
C ILE A 16 19.32 -30.42 -25.01
N PRO A 17 20.33 -29.75 -24.43
CA PRO A 17 21.15 -30.35 -23.41
C PRO A 17 20.32 -30.70 -22.17
N PRO A 18 20.63 -31.81 -21.46
CA PRO A 18 19.90 -32.25 -20.28
C PRO A 18 19.91 -31.13 -19.23
N ILE A 19 18.75 -30.79 -18.71
CA ILE A 19 18.54 -29.78 -17.70
C ILE A 19 18.92 -30.36 -16.33
N ASP A 20 19.89 -29.77 -15.66
CA ASP A 20 20.35 -30.16 -14.33
C ASP A 20 19.23 -29.88 -13.31
N ARG A 21 18.54 -30.89 -12.81
CA ARG A 21 17.50 -30.78 -11.78
C ARG A 21 18.10 -31.03 -10.39
N PRO A 22 17.66 -30.28 -9.36
CA PRO A 22 18.21 -30.37 -8.01
C PRO A 22 18.07 -31.75 -7.33
N ASP A 23 17.21 -32.63 -7.83
CA ASP A 23 16.95 -33.96 -7.31
C ASP A 23 17.67 -35.09 -8.06
N GLY A 24 18.58 -34.78 -8.99
CA GLY A 24 19.43 -35.75 -9.66
C GLY A 24 18.72 -36.78 -10.54
N LYS A 25 17.47 -36.52 -10.93
CA LYS A 25 16.72 -37.35 -11.86
C LYS A 25 16.79 -36.75 -13.26
N GLU A 26 17.68 -37.30 -14.10
CA GLU A 26 17.66 -37.05 -15.54
C GLU A 26 16.37 -37.66 -16.14
N SER A 27 15.37 -36.85 -16.36
CA SER A 27 14.27 -37.20 -17.27
C SER A 27 14.36 -36.29 -18.49
N GLU A 28 14.43 -36.90 -19.68
CA GLU A 28 14.29 -36.16 -20.92
C GLU A 28 13.01 -35.34 -20.84
N PRO A 29 13.05 -34.00 -21.08
CA PRO A 29 11.85 -33.19 -21.09
C PRO A 29 10.94 -33.71 -22.24
N ILE A 30 9.73 -34.13 -21.92
CA ILE A 30 8.71 -34.45 -22.94
C ILE A 30 8.18 -33.11 -23.47
N VAL A 31 9.00 -32.38 -24.19
CA VAL A 31 8.60 -31.12 -24.81
C VAL A 31 7.99 -31.44 -26.18
N ARG A 32 6.67 -31.59 -26.21
CA ARG A 32 5.89 -31.59 -27.44
C ARG A 32 5.57 -30.12 -27.80
N SER A 33 6.53 -29.41 -28.39
CA SER A 33 6.45 -27.97 -28.65
C SER A 33 5.16 -27.53 -29.34
N GLY A 34 4.64 -28.35 -30.29
CA GLY A 34 3.43 -28.00 -31.04
C GLY A 34 2.09 -28.30 -30.35
N VAL A 35 2.02 -29.28 -29.43
CA VAL A 35 0.77 -29.81 -28.87
C VAL A 35 0.60 -29.46 -27.37
N GLY A 36 1.71 -29.26 -26.65
CA GLY A 36 1.70 -29.08 -25.20
C GLY A 36 1.39 -30.37 -24.43
N LEU A 37 1.11 -30.24 -23.13
CA LEU A 37 0.73 -31.34 -22.25
C LEU A 37 -0.70 -31.80 -22.52
N THR A 38 -0.93 -33.13 -22.37
CA THR A 38 -2.30 -33.65 -22.35
C THR A 38 -2.97 -33.46 -21.00
N THR A 39 -4.30 -33.48 -20.95
CA THR A 39 -5.05 -33.42 -19.69
C THR A 39 -4.61 -34.50 -18.68
N ALA A 40 -4.18 -35.67 -19.11
CA ALA A 40 -3.66 -36.73 -18.27
C ALA A 40 -2.28 -36.40 -17.70
N ASP A 41 -1.39 -35.82 -18.51
CA ASP A 41 -0.05 -35.37 -18.08
C ASP A 41 -0.16 -34.26 -17.03
N VAL A 42 -1.10 -33.33 -17.19
CA VAL A 42 -1.39 -32.25 -16.22
C VAL A 42 -1.88 -32.83 -14.89
N ALA A 43 -2.83 -33.79 -14.92
CA ALA A 43 -3.36 -34.41 -13.72
C ALA A 43 -2.27 -35.16 -12.93
N GLU A 44 -1.31 -35.80 -13.61
CA GLU A 44 -0.17 -36.47 -12.98
C GLU A 44 0.75 -35.46 -12.26
N ARG A 45 1.04 -34.30 -12.89
CA ARG A 45 1.88 -33.25 -12.29
C ARG A 45 1.20 -32.60 -11.10
N VAL A 46 -0.08 -32.33 -11.20
CA VAL A 46 -0.89 -31.84 -10.06
C VAL A 46 -0.83 -32.82 -8.89
N ALA A 47 -0.98 -34.13 -9.15
CA ALA A 47 -0.91 -35.14 -8.11
C ALA A 47 0.47 -35.26 -7.43
N ARG A 48 1.56 -34.92 -8.16
CA ARG A 48 2.92 -34.84 -7.62
C ARG A 48 3.23 -33.54 -6.89
N GLY A 49 2.38 -32.52 -7.04
CA GLY A 49 2.62 -31.19 -6.46
C GLY A 49 3.50 -30.29 -7.33
N ASP A 50 3.79 -30.67 -8.59
CA ASP A 50 4.59 -29.91 -9.56
C ASP A 50 3.78 -28.75 -10.18
N VAL A 51 3.18 -27.93 -9.33
CA VAL A 51 2.25 -26.84 -9.68
C VAL A 51 2.86 -25.51 -9.25
N ASN A 52 2.57 -24.46 -9.97
CA ASN A 52 3.00 -23.10 -9.62
C ASN A 52 2.15 -22.50 -8.48
N ASP A 53 1.99 -23.26 -7.38
CA ASP A 53 1.33 -22.77 -6.16
C ASP A 53 2.34 -21.98 -5.30
N VAL A 54 2.45 -20.68 -5.58
CA VAL A 54 3.17 -19.75 -4.74
C VAL A 54 2.18 -19.19 -3.73
N PRO A 55 2.29 -19.52 -2.43
CA PRO A 55 1.39 -18.95 -1.43
C PRO A 55 1.67 -17.45 -1.31
N VAL A 56 0.93 -16.65 -2.05
CA VAL A 56 0.91 -15.20 -1.89
C VAL A 56 0.26 -14.93 -0.53
N ARG A 57 1.07 -14.74 0.51
CA ARG A 57 0.57 -14.35 1.84
C ARG A 57 0.13 -12.88 1.81
N SER A 58 -0.98 -12.61 1.15
CA SER A 58 -1.62 -11.29 1.16
C SER A 58 -2.26 -10.95 2.52
N SER A 59 -2.46 -11.95 3.41
CA SER A 59 -3.13 -11.71 4.70
C SER A 59 -2.83 -12.84 5.69
N ARG A 60 -2.97 -12.54 7.01
CA ARG A 60 -2.85 -13.53 8.10
C ARG A 60 -3.86 -14.67 7.93
N SER A 61 -3.48 -15.87 8.35
CA SER A 61 -4.40 -17.01 8.39
C SER A 61 -5.55 -16.78 9.38
N THR A 62 -6.70 -17.42 9.17
CA THR A 62 -7.83 -17.33 10.10
C THR A 62 -7.45 -17.73 11.52
N THR A 63 -6.61 -18.77 11.66
CA THR A 63 -6.11 -19.25 12.96
C THR A 63 -5.22 -18.23 13.65
N GLU A 64 -4.33 -17.56 12.88
CA GLU A 64 -3.48 -16.48 13.41
C GLU A 64 -4.31 -15.28 13.87
N ILE A 65 -5.36 -14.90 13.11
CA ILE A 65 -6.29 -13.84 13.49
C ILE A 65 -6.96 -14.16 14.82
N VAL A 66 -7.53 -15.34 14.96
CA VAL A 66 -8.19 -15.77 16.21
C VAL A 66 -7.19 -15.78 17.36
N LYS A 67 -6.02 -16.39 17.17
CA LYS A 67 -4.98 -16.48 18.21
C LYS A 67 -4.47 -15.10 18.64
N ALA A 68 -4.26 -14.18 17.71
CA ALA A 68 -3.78 -12.83 18.00
C ALA A 68 -4.80 -11.97 18.76
N ASN A 69 -6.10 -12.19 18.55
CA ASN A 69 -7.17 -11.45 19.24
C ASN A 69 -7.55 -12.08 20.60
N VAL A 70 -7.48 -13.40 20.75
CA VAL A 70 -7.87 -14.10 22.00
C VAL A 70 -6.71 -14.09 23.00
N PHE A 71 -5.51 -14.52 22.59
CA PHE A 71 -4.36 -14.71 23.49
C PHE A 71 -3.51 -13.46 23.61
N THR A 72 -4.10 -12.36 24.05
CA THR A 72 -3.34 -11.16 24.42
C THR A 72 -2.99 -11.20 25.90
N ARG A 73 -1.87 -10.57 26.29
CA ARG A 73 -1.47 -10.46 27.72
C ARG A 73 -2.56 -9.82 28.58
N PHE A 74 -3.27 -8.85 28.04
CA PHE A 74 -4.34 -8.14 28.74
C PHE A 74 -5.61 -9.01 28.91
N ASN A 75 -6.01 -9.73 27.85
CA ASN A 75 -7.13 -10.68 27.94
C ASN A 75 -6.84 -11.77 28.98
N ALA A 76 -5.59 -12.22 29.10
CA ALA A 76 -5.20 -13.19 30.14
C ALA A 76 -5.36 -12.63 31.56
N VAL A 77 -4.84 -11.40 31.82
CA VAL A 77 -4.98 -10.74 33.13
C VAL A 77 -6.45 -10.53 33.48
N ILE A 78 -7.24 -9.97 32.56
CA ILE A 78 -8.63 -9.67 32.82
C ILE A 78 -9.47 -10.96 32.90
N GLY A 79 -9.14 -11.98 32.12
CA GLY A 79 -9.77 -13.31 32.20
C GLY A 79 -9.57 -13.95 33.58
N VAL A 80 -8.36 -13.87 34.14
CA VAL A 80 -8.10 -14.32 35.51
C VAL A 80 -8.92 -13.52 36.53
N LEU A 81 -8.93 -12.20 36.44
CA LEU A 81 -9.73 -11.36 37.32
C LEU A 81 -11.26 -11.65 37.18
N TRP A 82 -11.72 -11.96 35.98
CA TRP A 82 -13.11 -12.35 35.70
C TRP A 82 -13.47 -13.70 36.36
N LEU A 83 -12.58 -14.69 36.27
CA LEU A 83 -12.78 -15.96 36.96
C LEU A 83 -12.82 -15.79 38.51
N ILE A 84 -11.94 -14.96 39.07
CA ILE A 84 -11.91 -14.64 40.47
C ILE A 84 -13.22 -13.95 40.90
N ILE A 85 -13.72 -12.94 40.15
CA ILE A 85 -14.97 -12.27 40.55
C ILE A 85 -16.19 -13.18 40.47
N LEU A 86 -16.22 -14.09 39.49
CA LEU A 86 -17.31 -15.08 39.38
C LEU A 86 -17.30 -16.08 40.52
N SER A 87 -16.13 -16.43 41.07
CA SER A 87 -16.02 -17.37 42.20
C SER A 87 -16.35 -16.72 43.56
N VAL A 88 -16.09 -15.43 43.70
CA VAL A 88 -16.22 -14.71 45.00
C VAL A 88 -17.38 -13.73 44.98
N GLY A 89 -17.69 -13.10 43.85
CA GLY A 89 -18.64 -11.99 43.72
C GLY A 89 -20.02 -12.41 43.16
N SER A 90 -20.77 -11.41 42.73
CA SER A 90 -22.01 -11.58 41.99
C SER A 90 -21.74 -11.56 40.49
N VAL A 91 -22.56 -12.24 39.69
CA VAL A 91 -22.51 -12.22 38.23
C VAL A 91 -22.61 -10.78 37.69
N LYS A 92 -23.32 -9.91 38.42
CA LYS A 92 -23.43 -8.48 38.05
C LYS A 92 -22.08 -7.75 38.05
N ASP A 93 -21.16 -8.09 38.94
CA ASP A 93 -19.82 -7.55 39.03
C ASP A 93 -18.86 -8.10 37.95
N GLY A 94 -19.24 -9.25 37.35
CA GLY A 94 -18.57 -9.87 36.24
C GLY A 94 -18.91 -9.30 34.84
N LEU A 95 -19.72 -8.24 34.72
CA LEU A 95 -20.14 -7.67 33.44
C LEU A 95 -18.97 -7.25 32.53
N PHE A 96 -17.84 -6.83 33.09
CA PHE A 96 -16.66 -6.46 32.31
C PHE A 96 -16.10 -7.64 31.48
N GLY A 97 -16.26 -8.88 31.92
CA GLY A 97 -15.85 -10.08 31.19
C GLY A 97 -16.66 -10.29 29.91
N PHE A 98 -17.96 -10.01 29.92
CA PHE A 98 -18.77 -10.06 28.69
C PHE A 98 -18.38 -8.98 27.68
N VAL A 99 -17.97 -7.80 28.16
CA VAL A 99 -17.46 -6.73 27.29
C VAL A 99 -16.19 -7.20 26.57
N ILE A 100 -15.30 -7.92 27.24
CA ILE A 100 -14.09 -8.46 26.64
C ILE A 100 -14.41 -9.51 25.58
N ILE A 101 -15.34 -10.43 25.88
CA ILE A 101 -15.77 -11.45 24.91
C ILE A 101 -16.38 -10.78 23.68
N ALA A 102 -17.26 -9.79 23.87
CA ALA A 102 -17.86 -9.03 22.78
C ALA A 102 -16.80 -8.28 21.95
N ASN A 103 -15.87 -7.60 22.62
CA ASN A 103 -14.78 -6.88 21.95
C ASN A 103 -13.89 -7.82 21.14
N THR A 104 -13.47 -8.94 21.71
CA THR A 104 -12.66 -9.97 21.03
C THR A 104 -13.40 -10.53 19.82
N GLY A 105 -14.69 -10.85 19.97
CA GLY A 105 -15.55 -11.32 18.88
C GLY A 105 -15.69 -10.30 17.74
N ILE A 106 -15.92 -9.02 18.08
CA ILE A 106 -15.97 -7.92 17.10
C ILE A 106 -14.63 -7.80 16.36
N GLY A 107 -13.50 -7.87 17.08
CA GLY A 107 -12.16 -7.82 16.50
C GLY A 107 -11.94 -8.93 15.47
N ILE A 108 -12.23 -10.18 15.84
CA ILE A 108 -12.11 -11.33 14.94
C ILE A 108 -13.00 -11.16 13.70
N ILE A 109 -14.27 -10.78 13.87
CA ILE A 109 -15.22 -10.61 12.75
C ILE A 109 -14.73 -9.52 11.78
N GLN A 110 -14.24 -8.39 12.29
CA GLN A 110 -13.78 -7.28 11.47
C GLN A 110 -12.49 -7.63 10.71
N GLU A 111 -11.53 -8.27 11.37
CA GLU A 111 -10.28 -8.69 10.72
C GLU A 111 -10.54 -9.79 9.66
N MET A 112 -11.49 -10.71 9.93
CA MET A 112 -11.94 -11.68 8.93
C MET A 112 -12.64 -11.05 7.73
N ARG A 113 -13.44 -9.98 7.94
CA ARG A 113 -14.06 -9.23 6.84
C ARG A 113 -13.01 -8.50 6.00
N ALA A 114 -12.03 -7.86 6.64
CA ALA A 114 -10.91 -7.23 5.94
C ALA A 114 -10.14 -8.25 5.11
N LYS A 115 -9.77 -9.40 5.71
CA LYS A 115 -9.14 -10.52 5.01
C LYS A 115 -9.91 -10.94 3.75
N ARG A 116 -11.21 -11.24 3.88
CA ARG A 116 -12.04 -11.65 2.74
C ARG A 116 -12.09 -10.60 1.62
N THR A 117 -12.04 -9.32 1.97
CA THR A 117 -12.00 -8.23 0.98
C THR A 117 -10.66 -8.22 0.27
N LEU A 118 -9.55 -8.37 1.01
CA LEU A 118 -8.20 -8.45 0.44
C LEU A 118 -8.05 -9.66 -0.48
N ASP A 119 -8.47 -10.84 -0.02
CA ASP A 119 -8.37 -12.08 -0.80
C ASP A 119 -9.16 -11.98 -2.14
N ARG A 120 -10.32 -11.31 -2.15
CA ARG A 120 -11.10 -11.07 -3.38
C ARG A 120 -10.41 -10.08 -4.34
N LEU A 121 -9.76 -9.06 -3.83
CA LEU A 121 -9.09 -8.05 -4.65
C LEU A 121 -7.79 -8.59 -5.26
N ALA A 122 -7.09 -9.47 -4.57
CA ALA A 122 -5.86 -10.09 -5.05
C ALA A 122 -6.09 -10.88 -6.37
N VAL A 123 -7.24 -11.54 -6.51
CA VAL A 123 -7.59 -12.33 -7.71
C VAL A 123 -7.89 -11.45 -8.94
N ILE A 124 -8.29 -10.18 -8.76
CA ILE A 124 -8.72 -9.31 -9.88
C ILE A 124 -7.53 -8.80 -10.72
N GLY A 125 -6.33 -8.71 -10.14
CA GLY A 125 -5.13 -8.15 -10.78
C GLY A 125 -4.20 -9.16 -11.47
N GLU A 126 -4.58 -10.42 -11.56
CA GLU A 126 -3.73 -11.50 -12.04
C GLU A 126 -3.67 -11.55 -13.58
N SER A 127 -2.47 -11.48 -14.19
CA SER A 127 -2.28 -11.70 -15.62
C SER A 127 -2.47 -13.19 -15.93
N LYS A 128 -3.12 -13.52 -17.06
CA LYS A 128 -3.39 -14.89 -17.47
C LYS A 128 -2.48 -15.30 -18.62
N PRO A 129 -1.36 -16.00 -18.34
CA PRO A 129 -0.50 -16.52 -19.38
C PRO A 129 -1.26 -17.51 -20.28
N VAL A 130 -0.87 -17.55 -21.55
CA VAL A 130 -1.44 -18.47 -22.54
C VAL A 130 -0.58 -19.73 -22.58
N VAL A 131 -1.19 -20.87 -22.32
CA VAL A 131 -0.51 -22.16 -22.24
C VAL A 131 -1.06 -23.11 -23.29
N ARG A 132 -0.19 -23.85 -23.97
CA ARG A 132 -0.58 -24.90 -24.92
C ARG A 132 -0.88 -26.19 -24.18
N ARG A 133 -2.13 -26.67 -24.27
CA ARG A 133 -2.57 -27.97 -23.75
C ARG A 133 -3.50 -28.64 -24.74
N ASP A 134 -3.35 -29.95 -24.95
CA ASP A 134 -4.15 -30.73 -25.91
C ASP A 134 -4.20 -30.09 -27.33
N GLY A 135 -3.13 -29.41 -27.74
CA GLY A 135 -3.03 -28.72 -29.04
C GLY A 135 -3.79 -27.39 -29.11
N GLN A 136 -4.32 -26.89 -28.00
CA GLN A 136 -5.02 -25.60 -27.92
C GLN A 136 -4.29 -24.61 -27.02
N ALA A 137 -4.33 -23.33 -27.41
CA ALA A 137 -3.85 -22.23 -26.59
C ALA A 137 -4.95 -21.79 -25.60
N VAL A 138 -4.71 -21.96 -24.30
CA VAL A 138 -5.67 -21.67 -23.22
C VAL A 138 -5.06 -20.66 -22.25
N ALA A 139 -5.81 -19.59 -21.95
CA ALA A 139 -5.41 -18.62 -20.92
C ALA A 139 -5.71 -19.19 -19.52
N LEU A 140 -4.68 -19.37 -18.69
CA LEU A 140 -4.78 -19.97 -17.36
C LEU A 140 -4.40 -18.96 -16.28
N SER A 141 -4.85 -19.22 -15.02
CA SER A 141 -4.25 -18.55 -13.88
C SER A 141 -2.80 -18.99 -13.72
N PRO A 142 -1.86 -18.12 -13.30
CA PRO A 142 -0.49 -18.51 -12.99
C PRO A 142 -0.40 -19.69 -12.01
N SER A 143 -1.32 -19.80 -11.07
CA SER A 143 -1.40 -20.92 -10.11
C SER A 143 -1.73 -22.27 -10.73
N ASP A 144 -2.30 -22.28 -11.93
CA ASP A 144 -2.71 -23.51 -12.63
C ASP A 144 -1.61 -24.04 -13.59
N ILE A 145 -0.49 -23.32 -13.73
CA ILE A 145 0.67 -23.74 -14.50
C ILE A 145 1.34 -24.91 -13.80
N VAL A 146 1.69 -25.94 -14.57
CA VAL A 146 2.46 -27.10 -14.06
C VAL A 146 3.83 -27.19 -14.72
N LEU A 147 4.71 -27.97 -14.14
CA LEU A 147 6.03 -28.27 -14.70
C LEU A 147 5.88 -28.85 -16.12
N ASP A 148 6.77 -28.49 -17.04
CA ASP A 148 6.79 -28.84 -18.46
C ASP A 148 5.62 -28.25 -19.31
N ASP A 149 4.78 -27.36 -18.78
CA ASP A 149 3.83 -26.60 -19.59
C ASP A 149 4.54 -25.74 -20.64
N VAL A 150 3.99 -25.68 -21.85
CA VAL A 150 4.48 -24.80 -22.93
C VAL A 150 3.68 -23.50 -22.90
N ILE A 151 4.37 -22.40 -22.59
CA ILE A 151 3.76 -21.08 -22.40
C ILE A 151 4.12 -20.20 -23.60
N GLU A 152 3.11 -19.60 -24.23
CA GLU A 152 3.30 -18.64 -25.34
C GLU A 152 3.75 -17.29 -24.82
N LEU A 153 4.65 -16.66 -25.55
CA LEU A 153 5.17 -15.32 -25.28
C LEU A 153 4.96 -14.42 -26.50
N GLY A 154 4.48 -13.23 -26.27
CA GLY A 154 4.39 -12.15 -27.26
C GLY A 154 4.80 -10.81 -26.65
N ALA A 155 5.00 -9.80 -27.49
CA ALA A 155 5.41 -8.47 -27.01
C ALA A 155 4.43 -7.96 -25.94
N GLY A 156 4.97 -7.58 -24.77
CA GLY A 156 4.20 -7.16 -23.62
C GLY A 156 3.89 -8.26 -22.60
N ASP A 157 4.13 -9.54 -22.91
CA ASP A 157 3.91 -10.66 -22.00
C ASP A 157 5.05 -10.80 -20.98
N LYS A 158 4.75 -11.45 -19.86
CA LYS A 158 5.69 -11.73 -18.77
C LYS A 158 5.83 -13.23 -18.57
N ALA A 159 7.05 -13.66 -18.31
CA ALA A 159 7.31 -15.02 -17.89
C ALA A 159 6.78 -15.24 -16.46
N ALA A 160 5.73 -16.06 -16.33
CA ALA A 160 5.11 -16.38 -15.04
C ALA A 160 5.95 -17.35 -14.19
N VAL A 161 6.73 -18.20 -14.85
CA VAL A 161 7.58 -19.24 -14.27
C VAL A 161 8.94 -19.27 -14.98
N ASP A 162 9.93 -19.94 -14.39
CA ASP A 162 11.22 -20.14 -15.08
C ASP A 162 11.09 -21.25 -16.12
N GLY A 163 11.82 -21.10 -17.22
CA GLY A 163 11.76 -22.09 -18.28
C GLY A 163 12.90 -21.99 -19.29
N VAL A 164 12.75 -22.74 -20.37
CA VAL A 164 13.68 -22.77 -21.50
C VAL A 164 12.90 -22.52 -22.79
N VAL A 165 13.39 -21.60 -23.61
CA VAL A 165 12.79 -21.27 -24.91
C VAL A 165 12.74 -22.50 -25.80
N VAL A 166 11.57 -22.82 -26.35
CA VAL A 166 11.35 -23.91 -27.32
C VAL A 166 11.09 -23.37 -28.73
N GLU A 167 10.50 -22.20 -28.84
CA GLU A 167 10.25 -21.52 -30.12
C GLU A 167 10.58 -20.02 -29.95
N ALA A 168 11.26 -19.42 -30.92
CA ALA A 168 11.58 -18.00 -30.93
C ALA A 168 11.52 -17.44 -32.35
N ASP A 169 10.75 -16.36 -32.51
CA ASP A 169 10.76 -15.51 -33.70
C ASP A 169 11.08 -14.09 -33.27
N ASN A 170 12.36 -13.73 -33.42
CA ASN A 170 12.92 -12.46 -32.99
C ASN A 170 12.54 -12.10 -31.52
N LEU A 171 12.54 -13.10 -30.65
CA LEU A 171 12.15 -12.95 -29.24
C LEU A 171 13.22 -12.17 -28.47
N GLU A 172 12.88 -10.96 -28.04
CA GLU A 172 13.70 -10.09 -27.21
C GLU A 172 13.09 -9.99 -25.81
N ILE A 173 13.86 -10.36 -24.80
CA ILE A 173 13.41 -10.38 -23.40
C ILE A 173 14.24 -9.42 -22.57
N ASP A 174 13.58 -8.54 -21.82
CA ASP A 174 14.18 -7.72 -20.78
C ASP A 174 14.44 -8.57 -19.54
N GLU A 175 15.70 -8.78 -19.23
CA GLU A 175 16.20 -9.52 -18.05
C GLU A 175 16.88 -8.59 -17.05
N SER A 176 16.57 -7.30 -17.07
CA SER A 176 17.20 -6.31 -16.19
C SER A 176 17.07 -6.62 -14.70
N LEU A 177 16.05 -7.39 -14.30
CA LEU A 177 15.92 -7.97 -12.96
C LEU A 177 17.07 -8.89 -12.56
N LEU A 178 17.64 -9.59 -13.51
CA LEU A 178 18.68 -10.60 -13.31
C LEU A 178 20.07 -10.01 -13.46
N THR A 179 20.24 -9.23 -14.53
CA THR A 179 21.54 -8.73 -14.97
C THR A 179 21.82 -7.32 -14.47
N GLY A 180 20.77 -6.56 -14.12
CA GLY A 180 20.88 -5.12 -13.86
C GLY A 180 21.09 -4.27 -15.11
N GLU A 181 21.18 -4.90 -16.30
CA GLU A 181 21.38 -4.24 -17.58
C GLU A 181 20.03 -4.03 -18.27
N ALA A 182 19.79 -2.81 -18.76
CA ALA A 182 18.51 -2.42 -19.36
C ALA A 182 18.35 -2.84 -20.83
N ASP A 183 19.38 -3.39 -21.45
CA ASP A 183 19.33 -3.79 -22.86
C ASP A 183 18.66 -5.16 -23.01
N PRO A 184 17.61 -5.29 -23.84
CA PRO A 184 16.93 -6.56 -24.07
C PRO A 184 17.86 -7.61 -24.68
N VAL A 185 17.72 -8.86 -24.23
CA VAL A 185 18.51 -10.01 -24.71
C VAL A 185 17.71 -10.77 -25.75
N ILE A 186 18.32 -11.01 -26.92
CA ILE A 186 17.73 -11.86 -27.97
C ILE A 186 17.80 -13.31 -27.51
N LYS A 187 16.67 -13.98 -27.42
CA LYS A 187 16.53 -15.37 -27.01
C LYS A 187 16.40 -16.30 -28.20
N ARG A 188 17.05 -17.45 -28.10
CA ARG A 188 17.00 -18.56 -29.09
C ARG A 188 16.46 -19.81 -28.41
N PRO A 189 15.94 -20.79 -29.19
CA PRO A 189 15.61 -22.11 -28.63
C PRO A 189 16.81 -22.70 -27.86
N GLY A 190 16.52 -23.13 -26.60
CA GLY A 190 17.53 -23.58 -25.65
C GLY A 190 18.00 -22.56 -24.63
N ASP A 191 17.73 -21.26 -24.82
CA ASP A 191 18.09 -20.22 -23.88
C ASP A 191 17.14 -20.18 -22.66
N PRO A 192 17.66 -19.90 -21.47
CA PRO A 192 16.80 -19.80 -20.28
C PRO A 192 15.93 -18.54 -20.29
N VAL A 193 14.71 -18.67 -19.75
CA VAL A 193 13.79 -17.57 -19.42
C VAL A 193 13.52 -17.63 -17.93
N MET A 194 13.68 -16.51 -17.25
CA MET A 194 13.45 -16.43 -15.81
C MET A 194 12.11 -15.75 -15.53
N SER A 195 11.42 -16.25 -14.51
CA SER A 195 10.14 -15.65 -14.07
C SER A 195 10.32 -14.19 -13.67
N GLY A 196 9.39 -13.36 -14.11
CA GLY A 196 9.46 -11.92 -13.93
C GLY A 196 10.07 -11.15 -15.11
N SER A 197 10.75 -11.83 -16.04
CA SER A 197 11.26 -11.22 -17.29
C SER A 197 10.10 -10.80 -18.20
N PHE A 198 10.35 -9.81 -19.04
CA PHE A 198 9.34 -9.14 -19.86
C PHE A 198 9.71 -9.19 -21.35
N VAL A 199 8.77 -9.57 -22.20
CA VAL A 199 9.00 -9.60 -23.64
C VAL A 199 8.89 -8.19 -24.23
N VAL A 200 9.97 -7.70 -24.81
CA VAL A 200 10.05 -6.36 -25.43
C VAL A 200 9.63 -6.40 -26.88
N ALA A 201 10.06 -7.43 -27.63
CA ALA A 201 9.73 -7.59 -29.03
C ALA A 201 9.74 -9.07 -29.45
N GLY A 202 9.13 -9.39 -30.58
CA GLY A 202 9.05 -10.74 -31.11
C GLY A 202 8.02 -11.62 -30.43
N ASN A 203 8.00 -12.88 -30.85
CA ASN A 203 7.11 -13.91 -30.36
C ASN A 203 7.88 -15.20 -30.09
N GLY A 204 7.35 -16.05 -29.22
CA GLY A 204 7.98 -17.33 -28.94
C GLY A 204 7.16 -18.20 -28.00
N ALA A 205 7.74 -19.30 -27.59
CA ALA A 205 7.18 -20.15 -26.53
C ALA A 205 8.34 -20.73 -25.70
N PHE A 206 8.09 -20.97 -24.41
CA PHE A 206 9.05 -21.60 -23.52
C PHE A 206 8.39 -22.71 -22.71
N ALA A 207 9.17 -23.73 -22.36
CA ALA A 207 8.73 -24.81 -21.48
C ALA A 207 9.07 -24.51 -20.04
N ALA A 208 8.12 -24.67 -19.13
CA ALA A 208 8.31 -24.44 -17.71
C ALA A 208 9.28 -25.46 -17.09
N THR A 209 10.38 -25.03 -16.46
CA THR A 209 11.37 -25.89 -15.83
C THR A 209 11.41 -25.78 -14.32
N ARG A 210 10.91 -24.65 -13.75
CA ARG A 210 10.73 -24.44 -12.32
C ARG A 210 9.40 -23.73 -12.07
N VAL A 211 8.63 -24.27 -11.15
CA VAL A 211 7.31 -23.76 -10.77
C VAL A 211 7.23 -23.57 -9.24
N GLY A 212 6.24 -22.83 -8.78
CA GLY A 212 6.01 -22.62 -7.36
C GLY A 212 7.15 -21.90 -6.68
N ARG A 213 7.59 -22.39 -5.51
CA ARG A 213 8.69 -21.79 -4.72
C ARG A 213 10.06 -21.87 -5.36
N GLU A 214 10.24 -22.73 -6.34
CA GLU A 214 11.52 -22.92 -7.02
C GLU A 214 11.73 -21.89 -8.13
N ALA A 215 10.65 -21.23 -8.59
CA ALA A 215 10.72 -20.15 -9.58
C ALA A 215 11.48 -18.94 -9.01
N TYR A 216 12.33 -18.32 -9.84
CA TYR A 216 13.19 -17.20 -9.43
C TYR A 216 12.40 -16.02 -8.82
N ALA A 217 11.30 -15.61 -9.44
CA ALA A 217 10.46 -14.55 -8.89
C ALA A 217 9.92 -14.92 -7.51
N ALA A 218 9.56 -16.17 -7.26
CA ALA A 218 9.09 -16.64 -5.96
C ALA A 218 10.20 -16.63 -4.90
N GLN A 219 11.42 -17.01 -5.26
CA GLN A 219 12.58 -16.94 -4.37
C GLN A 219 12.92 -15.48 -4.04
N LEU A 220 12.91 -14.59 -5.03
CA LEU A 220 13.13 -13.16 -4.83
C LEU A 220 12.05 -12.55 -3.92
N MET A 221 10.78 -12.93 -4.10
CA MET A 221 9.68 -12.51 -3.22
C MET A 221 9.84 -13.07 -1.79
N GLU A 222 10.25 -14.31 -1.62
CA GLU A 222 10.50 -14.89 -0.30
C GLU A 222 11.66 -14.18 0.42
N GLU A 223 12.73 -13.86 -0.29
CA GLU A 223 13.86 -13.10 0.23
C GLU A 223 13.45 -11.66 0.55
N ALA A 224 12.66 -11.02 -0.33
CA ALA A 224 12.09 -9.70 -0.10
C ALA A 224 11.15 -9.67 1.11
N SER A 225 10.32 -10.70 1.30
CA SER A 225 9.36 -10.76 2.40
C SER A 225 10.00 -10.91 3.80
N LYS A 226 11.22 -11.40 3.87
CA LYS A 226 11.96 -11.58 5.15
C LYS A 226 12.40 -10.26 5.79
N PHE A 227 12.42 -9.13 5.07
CA PHE A 227 13.15 -7.94 5.50
C PHE A 227 12.34 -6.65 5.72
N THR A 228 11.04 -6.55 5.43
CA THR A 228 10.32 -5.29 5.58
C THR A 228 8.91 -5.43 6.15
N LEU A 229 8.79 -5.27 7.46
CA LEU A 229 7.54 -4.79 8.05
C LEU A 229 7.57 -3.27 8.00
N VAL A 230 6.59 -2.63 7.34
CA VAL A 230 6.42 -1.17 7.40
C VAL A 230 6.41 -0.72 8.87
N ALA A 231 7.30 0.20 9.22
CA ALA A 231 7.39 0.74 10.56
C ALA A 231 6.13 1.55 10.89
N SER A 232 5.26 1.04 11.75
CA SER A 232 4.09 1.77 12.24
C SER A 232 4.43 2.51 13.53
N GLU A 233 4.46 3.85 13.48
CA GLU A 233 4.65 4.69 14.69
C GLU A 233 3.47 4.51 15.65
N LEU A 234 2.24 4.37 15.14
CA LEU A 234 1.07 4.13 15.97
C LEU A 234 1.17 2.80 16.72
N ARG A 235 1.51 1.71 16.03
CA ARG A 235 1.66 0.39 16.63
C ARG A 235 2.78 0.38 17.67
N ASN A 236 3.93 0.95 17.33
CA ASN A 236 5.08 1.08 18.22
C ASN A 236 4.74 2.00 19.39
N GLY A 237 4.07 3.10 19.14
CA GLY A 237 3.61 4.04 20.17
C GLY A 237 2.61 3.41 21.13
N ILE A 238 1.60 2.71 20.64
CA ILE A 238 0.63 1.98 21.48
C ILE A 238 1.35 0.90 22.30
N SER A 239 2.26 0.13 21.70
CA SER A 239 3.06 -0.88 22.40
C SER A 239 3.90 -0.27 23.52
N THR A 240 4.50 0.89 23.28
CA THR A 240 5.28 1.65 24.26
C THR A 240 4.40 2.14 25.41
N ILE A 241 3.23 2.70 25.11
CA ILE A 241 2.23 3.12 26.11
C ILE A 241 1.81 1.92 26.97
N LEU A 242 1.46 0.81 26.33
CA LEU A 242 1.05 -0.40 27.02
C LEU A 242 2.14 -0.97 27.94
N LYS A 243 3.41 -0.85 27.54
CA LYS A 243 4.56 -1.21 28.36
C LYS A 243 4.62 -0.34 29.62
N TYR A 244 4.53 0.98 29.49
CA TYR A 244 4.51 1.88 30.65
C TYR A 244 3.30 1.64 31.57
N VAL A 245 2.12 1.49 31.01
CA VAL A 245 0.91 1.14 31.77
C VAL A 245 1.10 -0.14 32.55
N THR A 246 1.67 -1.18 31.95
CA THR A 246 1.95 -2.45 32.63
C THR A 246 2.91 -2.27 33.80
N TRP A 247 3.97 -1.50 33.65
CA TRP A 247 4.94 -1.22 34.71
C TRP A 247 4.32 -0.48 35.90
N ILE A 248 3.39 0.43 35.66
CA ILE A 248 2.69 1.18 36.72
C ILE A 248 1.59 0.33 37.36
N LEU A 249 0.89 -0.49 36.57
CA LEU A 249 -0.22 -1.32 37.00
C LEU A 249 0.19 -2.32 38.09
N PHE A 250 1.33 -3.01 37.91
CA PHE A 250 1.75 -4.05 38.86
C PHE A 250 1.94 -3.53 40.29
N PRO A 251 2.78 -2.51 40.57
CA PRO A 251 2.93 -1.98 41.91
C PRO A 251 1.64 -1.35 42.46
N ALA A 252 0.88 -0.64 41.63
CA ALA A 252 -0.40 -0.06 42.03
C ALA A 252 -1.44 -1.13 42.43
N ALA A 253 -1.51 -2.23 41.67
CA ALA A 253 -2.38 -3.36 41.99
C ALA A 253 -1.99 -4.03 43.31
N ILE A 254 -0.71 -4.32 43.52
CA ILE A 254 -0.19 -4.92 44.75
C ILE A 254 -0.50 -4.02 45.95
N ALA A 255 -0.20 -2.72 45.84
CA ALA A 255 -0.48 -1.77 46.93
C ALA A 255 -1.98 -1.69 47.26
N LEU A 256 -2.85 -1.69 46.25
CA LEU A 256 -4.28 -1.70 46.39
C LEU A 256 -4.78 -3.00 47.05
N ILE A 257 -4.28 -4.15 46.64
CA ILE A 257 -4.59 -5.46 47.22
C ILE A 257 -4.28 -5.44 48.71
N ILE A 258 -3.06 -5.05 49.10
CA ILE A 258 -2.63 -4.99 50.49
C ILE A 258 -3.46 -4.00 51.27
N SER A 259 -3.76 -2.83 50.73
CA SER A 259 -4.57 -1.80 51.39
C SER A 259 -6.00 -2.29 51.67
N GLN A 260 -6.67 -2.86 50.62
CA GLN A 260 -8.08 -3.31 50.80
C GLN A 260 -8.21 -4.50 51.75
N TYR A 261 -7.18 -5.34 51.85
CA TYR A 261 -7.15 -6.49 52.80
C TYR A 261 -6.89 -6.08 54.26
N ARG A 262 -6.23 -4.92 54.46
CA ARG A 262 -5.90 -4.38 55.80
C ARG A 262 -7.02 -3.54 56.44
N LEU A 263 -8.06 -3.22 55.65
CA LEU A 263 -9.18 -2.41 56.15
C LEU A 263 -9.98 -3.20 57.19
N GLU A 264 -10.14 -2.63 58.38
CA GLU A 264 -11.02 -3.15 59.43
C GLU A 264 -12.46 -3.15 58.95
N ASN A 265 -13.23 -4.17 59.32
CA ASN A 265 -14.68 -4.35 59.00
C ASN A 265 -14.98 -4.64 57.51
N THR A 266 -14.02 -5.12 56.71
CA THR A 266 -14.25 -5.51 55.33
C THR A 266 -14.24 -7.03 55.20
N THR A 267 -15.31 -7.60 54.63
CA THR A 267 -15.33 -9.07 54.35
C THR A 267 -14.35 -9.38 53.26
N GLY A 268 -13.71 -10.56 53.28
CA GLY A 268 -12.76 -10.97 52.25
C GLY A 268 -13.37 -10.88 50.81
N ARG A 269 -14.70 -11.18 50.70
CA ARG A 269 -15.43 -11.04 49.43
C ARG A 269 -15.48 -9.59 48.93
N GLU A 270 -15.74 -8.67 49.82
CA GLU A 270 -15.81 -7.24 49.50
C GLU A 270 -14.44 -6.69 49.16
N ALA A 271 -13.40 -7.07 49.89
CA ALA A 271 -12.01 -6.68 49.58
C ALA A 271 -11.60 -7.10 48.16
N VAL A 272 -11.88 -8.36 47.77
CA VAL A 272 -11.61 -8.86 46.42
C VAL A 272 -12.41 -8.11 45.35
N THR A 273 -13.71 -7.86 45.60
CA THR A 273 -14.55 -7.10 44.66
C THR A 273 -14.01 -5.68 44.40
N ARG A 274 -13.62 -4.96 45.45
CA ARG A 274 -13.08 -3.60 45.39
C ARG A 274 -11.70 -3.56 44.77
N MET A 275 -10.86 -4.54 45.05
CA MET A 275 -9.57 -4.73 44.43
C MET A 275 -9.71 -4.91 42.92
N ILE A 276 -10.60 -5.79 42.45
CA ILE A 276 -10.86 -5.99 41.03
C ILE A 276 -11.42 -4.72 40.40
N ALA A 277 -12.33 -4.01 41.08
CA ALA A 277 -12.81 -2.71 40.60
C ALA A 277 -11.70 -1.70 40.38
N GLY A 278 -10.66 -1.69 41.24
CA GLY A 278 -9.52 -0.78 41.08
C GLY A 278 -8.57 -1.18 39.96
N ILE A 279 -8.36 -2.48 39.68
CA ILE A 279 -7.36 -3.00 38.74
C ILE A 279 -7.89 -3.00 37.29
N VAL A 280 -9.12 -3.50 37.07
CA VAL A 280 -9.70 -3.67 35.74
C VAL A 280 -9.67 -2.38 34.88
N PRO A 281 -10.06 -1.20 35.38
CA PRO A 281 -10.07 0.01 34.57
C PRO A 281 -8.66 0.59 34.27
N MET A 282 -7.62 0.14 34.97
CA MET A 282 -6.25 0.54 34.65
C MET A 282 -5.79 -0.02 33.31
N VAL A 283 -6.40 -1.10 32.84
CA VAL A 283 -6.07 -1.75 31.57
C VAL A 283 -6.83 -1.06 30.42
N PRO A 284 -6.14 -0.53 29.39
CA PRO A 284 -6.78 0.09 28.24
C PRO A 284 -7.20 -0.94 27.16
N GLU A 285 -8.09 -1.86 27.54
CA GLU A 285 -8.48 -3.07 26.75
C GLU A 285 -8.97 -2.76 25.34
N GLY A 286 -9.76 -1.69 25.16
CA GLY A 286 -10.37 -1.35 23.88
C GLY A 286 -9.43 -0.64 22.89
N LEU A 287 -8.26 -0.17 23.33
CA LEU A 287 -7.39 0.65 22.48
C LEU A 287 -6.84 -0.14 21.28
N VAL A 288 -6.30 -1.33 21.52
CA VAL A 288 -5.74 -2.21 20.48
C VAL A 288 -6.84 -2.65 19.50
N LEU A 289 -8.01 -3.04 20.05
CA LEU A 289 -9.16 -3.43 19.24
C LEU A 289 -9.62 -2.31 18.30
N LEU A 290 -9.84 -1.12 18.83
CA LEU A 290 -10.34 0.02 18.03
C LEU A 290 -9.31 0.51 17.01
N THR A 291 -8.02 0.33 17.30
CA THR A 291 -6.96 0.58 16.33
C THR A 291 -7.05 -0.40 15.17
N SER A 292 -7.13 -1.69 15.44
CA SER A 292 -7.30 -2.72 14.40
C SER A 292 -8.59 -2.52 13.60
N LEU A 293 -9.68 -2.16 14.27
CA LEU A 293 -10.95 -1.83 13.63
C LEU A 293 -10.84 -0.63 12.68
N ALA A 294 -10.17 0.45 13.10
CA ALA A 294 -9.99 1.63 12.27
C ALA A 294 -9.22 1.31 10.99
N PHE A 295 -8.12 0.54 11.09
CA PHE A 295 -7.37 0.06 9.93
C PHE A 295 -8.22 -0.87 9.03
N ALA A 296 -8.91 -1.85 9.61
CA ALA A 296 -9.74 -2.79 8.85
C ALA A 296 -10.84 -2.08 8.04
N VAL A 297 -11.52 -1.09 8.65
CA VAL A 297 -12.51 -0.27 7.94
C VAL A 297 -11.87 0.58 6.86
N GLY A 298 -10.66 1.12 7.10
CA GLY A 298 -9.86 1.84 6.10
C GLY A 298 -9.59 0.98 4.87
N VAL A 299 -9.09 -0.25 5.06
CA VAL A 299 -8.85 -1.23 3.97
C VAL A 299 -10.14 -1.51 3.17
N VAL A 300 -11.26 -1.77 3.85
CA VAL A 300 -12.54 -2.03 3.15
C VAL A 300 -12.99 -0.83 2.30
N ARG A 301 -12.76 0.40 2.77
CA ARG A 301 -13.08 1.61 2.00
C ARG A 301 -12.17 1.81 0.81
N LEU A 302 -10.87 1.58 0.98
CA LEU A 302 -9.88 1.67 -0.10
C LEU A 302 -10.11 0.56 -1.13
N GLY A 303 -10.45 -0.65 -0.70
CA GLY A 303 -10.80 -1.75 -1.59
C GLY A 303 -12.00 -1.44 -2.49
N ARG A 304 -13.00 -0.70 -2.00
CA ARG A 304 -14.12 -0.21 -2.82
C ARG A 304 -13.70 0.81 -3.89
N LYS A 305 -12.54 1.42 -3.73
CA LYS A 305 -11.90 2.33 -4.69
C LYS A 305 -10.81 1.64 -5.51
N GLN A 306 -10.89 0.32 -5.66
CA GLN A 306 -9.93 -0.47 -6.42
C GLN A 306 -8.47 -0.30 -5.95
N CYS A 307 -8.27 -0.05 -4.66
CA CYS A 307 -6.96 0.05 -4.04
C CYS A 307 -6.74 -1.15 -3.10
N LEU A 308 -5.80 -2.01 -3.45
CA LEU A 308 -5.38 -3.14 -2.63
C LEU A 308 -4.28 -2.67 -1.67
N VAL A 309 -4.52 -2.80 -0.39
CA VAL A 309 -3.53 -2.53 0.67
C VAL A 309 -3.03 -3.86 1.19
N GLN A 310 -1.77 -4.18 0.94
CA GLN A 310 -1.19 -5.47 1.34
C GLN A 310 -0.82 -5.51 2.81
N GLU A 311 -0.42 -4.37 3.38
CA GLU A 311 -0.08 -4.25 4.79
C GLU A 311 -0.90 -3.14 5.45
N LEU A 312 -1.56 -3.44 6.58
CA LEU A 312 -2.36 -2.45 7.33
C LEU A 312 -1.57 -1.17 7.72
N PRO A 313 -0.29 -1.26 8.14
CA PRO A 313 0.52 -0.08 8.45
C PRO A 313 0.79 0.84 7.25
N ALA A 314 0.70 0.35 6.01
CA ALA A 314 0.93 1.16 4.82
C ALA A 314 -0.04 2.36 4.71
N ILE A 315 -1.29 2.19 5.19
CA ILE A 315 -2.27 3.29 5.26
C ILE A 315 -1.76 4.42 6.17
N GLU A 316 -1.12 4.08 7.28
CA GLU A 316 -0.49 5.03 8.19
C GLU A 316 0.73 5.67 7.53
N GLY A 317 1.60 4.86 6.93
CA GLY A 317 2.83 5.32 6.29
C GLY A 317 2.53 6.37 5.22
N LEU A 318 1.62 6.10 4.29
CA LEU A 318 1.29 7.03 3.21
C LEU A 318 0.71 8.37 3.72
N ALA A 319 0.01 8.36 4.86
CA ALA A 319 -0.48 9.61 5.47
C ALA A 319 0.63 10.51 6.04
N ARG A 320 1.82 9.97 6.23
CA ARG A 320 3.02 10.66 6.76
C ARG A 320 4.01 11.06 5.68
N VAL A 321 3.85 10.52 4.47
CA VAL A 321 4.72 10.82 3.33
C VAL A 321 4.80 12.34 3.11
N ASP A 322 6.02 12.83 2.95
CA ASP A 322 6.34 14.21 2.61
C ASP A 322 7.10 14.34 1.28
N VAL A 323 7.65 13.22 0.75
CA VAL A 323 8.23 13.14 -0.58
C VAL A 323 7.64 11.93 -1.32
N VAL A 324 7.14 12.16 -2.54
CA VAL A 324 6.73 11.09 -3.46
C VAL A 324 7.67 11.04 -4.65
N CYS A 325 8.33 9.91 -4.84
CA CYS A 325 9.15 9.60 -6.00
C CYS A 325 8.26 8.88 -7.03
N LEU A 326 8.10 9.48 -8.19
CA LEU A 326 7.18 9.04 -9.24
C LEU A 326 7.99 8.50 -10.41
N ASP A 327 7.79 7.25 -10.80
CA ASP A 327 8.22 6.82 -12.10
C ASP A 327 7.39 7.50 -13.19
N LYS A 328 8.00 7.78 -14.36
CA LYS A 328 7.30 8.42 -15.47
C LYS A 328 6.34 7.44 -16.14
N THR A 329 6.89 6.30 -16.57
CA THR A 329 6.19 5.30 -17.38
C THR A 329 5.21 4.51 -16.55
N GLY A 330 3.99 4.30 -17.06
CA GLY A 330 2.94 3.57 -16.32
C GLY A 330 2.34 4.31 -15.13
N THR A 331 3.02 5.31 -14.55
CA THR A 331 2.53 6.13 -13.42
C THR A 331 1.97 7.48 -13.89
N LEU A 332 2.78 8.34 -14.47
CA LEU A 332 2.35 9.63 -15.00
C LEU A 332 1.79 9.52 -16.42
N THR A 333 2.16 8.45 -17.12
CA THR A 333 1.68 8.12 -18.46
C THR A 333 0.85 6.83 -18.45
N GLU A 334 -0.02 6.65 -19.46
CA GLU A 334 -0.89 5.46 -19.58
C GLU A 334 -0.21 4.25 -20.24
N GLY A 335 1.10 4.31 -20.50
CA GLY A 335 1.84 3.23 -21.18
C GLY A 335 1.61 3.17 -22.70
N GLY A 336 0.75 4.06 -23.26
CA GLY A 336 0.47 4.21 -24.68
C GLY A 336 1.12 5.47 -25.27
N MET A 337 1.06 5.58 -26.59
CA MET A 337 1.48 6.77 -27.34
C MET A 337 0.29 7.35 -28.12
N ASN A 338 0.38 8.63 -28.44
CA ASN A 338 -0.50 9.31 -29.39
C ASN A 338 0.34 9.82 -30.56
N VAL A 339 -0.26 9.86 -31.75
CA VAL A 339 0.32 10.57 -32.88
C VAL A 339 0.06 12.07 -32.67
N ALA A 340 1.11 12.83 -32.41
CA ALA A 340 1.00 14.27 -32.27
C ALA A 340 0.94 14.98 -33.63
N GLU A 341 1.71 14.48 -34.61
CA GLU A 341 1.75 15.06 -35.95
C GLU A 341 2.20 14.00 -36.98
N VAL A 342 1.58 13.97 -38.13
CA VAL A 342 2.12 13.28 -39.33
C VAL A 342 2.54 14.37 -40.32
N ARG A 343 3.83 14.60 -40.43
CA ARG A 343 4.41 15.61 -41.32
C ARG A 343 4.84 14.99 -42.63
N GLU A 344 4.03 15.20 -43.64
CA GLU A 344 4.33 14.73 -45.00
C GLU A 344 5.53 15.50 -45.58
N LEU A 345 6.50 14.78 -46.16
CA LEU A 345 7.75 15.30 -46.69
C LEU A 345 7.73 15.32 -48.22
N THR A 346 7.01 14.42 -48.84
CA THR A 346 6.90 14.29 -50.32
C THR A 346 5.43 14.36 -50.71
N GLU A 347 5.03 15.35 -51.47
CA GLU A 347 3.68 15.50 -51.96
C GLU A 347 3.25 14.37 -52.90
N GLY A 348 1.99 13.98 -52.84
CA GLY A 348 1.40 12.97 -53.72
C GLY A 348 1.61 11.52 -53.31
N LEU A 349 2.31 11.24 -52.19
CA LEU A 349 2.41 9.88 -51.62
C LEU A 349 1.21 9.58 -50.69
N PRO A 350 0.66 8.35 -50.77
CA PRO A 350 -0.48 7.95 -49.90
C PRO A 350 -0.03 7.60 -48.47
N VAL A 351 0.53 8.56 -47.74
CA VAL A 351 1.20 8.40 -46.46
C VAL A 351 0.28 7.72 -45.44
N ARG A 352 -0.92 8.25 -45.22
CA ARG A 352 -1.86 7.71 -44.20
C ARG A 352 -2.33 6.31 -44.56
N ALA A 353 -2.55 6.02 -45.85
CA ALA A 353 -2.93 4.69 -46.31
C ALA A 353 -1.78 3.68 -46.11
N ALA A 354 -0.54 4.08 -46.39
CA ALA A 354 0.66 3.26 -46.17
C ALA A 354 0.87 2.94 -44.69
N LEU A 355 0.65 3.93 -43.79
CA LEU A 355 0.74 3.74 -42.35
C LEU A 355 -0.33 2.75 -41.82
N GLY A 356 -1.56 2.89 -42.30
CA GLY A 356 -2.63 1.96 -41.97
C GLY A 356 -2.39 0.55 -42.50
N ALA A 357 -1.85 0.42 -43.72
CA ALA A 357 -1.51 -0.88 -44.29
C ALA A 357 -0.36 -1.57 -43.51
N LEU A 358 0.69 -0.84 -43.14
CA LEU A 358 1.75 -1.37 -42.27
C LEU A 358 1.22 -1.90 -40.95
N GLY A 359 0.20 -1.25 -40.37
CA GLY A 359 -0.47 -1.74 -39.17
C GLY A 359 -1.09 -3.11 -39.30
N THR A 360 -1.49 -3.53 -40.50
CA THR A 360 -2.11 -4.86 -40.72
C THR A 360 -1.09 -5.99 -40.79
N THR A 361 0.20 -5.68 -40.94
CA THR A 361 1.27 -6.69 -41.11
C THR A 361 1.80 -7.22 -39.79
N GLU A 362 1.52 -6.56 -38.66
CA GLU A 362 1.92 -7.02 -37.33
C GLU A 362 0.70 -7.38 -36.48
N PRO A 363 0.47 -8.68 -36.18
CA PRO A 363 -0.67 -9.13 -35.38
C PRO A 363 -0.67 -8.60 -33.95
N ARG A 364 0.51 -8.30 -33.40
CA ARG A 364 0.70 -7.70 -32.06
C ARG A 364 1.58 -6.44 -32.19
N PRO A 365 1.00 -5.28 -32.55
CA PRO A 365 1.76 -4.07 -32.75
C PRO A 365 2.32 -3.53 -31.43
N ASN A 366 3.54 -3.01 -31.47
CA ASN A 366 4.11 -2.27 -30.34
C ASN A 366 3.36 -0.93 -30.13
N ALA A 367 3.58 -0.26 -28.98
CA ALA A 367 2.87 0.96 -28.59
C ALA A 367 2.91 2.08 -29.65
N SER A 368 4.03 2.20 -30.38
CA SER A 368 4.16 3.20 -31.44
C SER A 368 3.30 2.87 -32.66
N LEU A 369 3.35 1.63 -33.10
CA LEU A 369 2.55 1.19 -34.24
C LEU A 369 1.05 1.14 -33.88
N ALA A 370 0.70 0.78 -32.65
CA ALA A 370 -0.68 0.82 -32.16
C ALA A 370 -1.26 2.25 -32.21
N ALA A 371 -0.50 3.27 -31.81
CA ALA A 371 -0.90 4.66 -31.92
C ALA A 371 -1.09 5.11 -33.38
N ILE A 372 -0.22 4.61 -34.27
CA ILE A 372 -0.33 4.91 -35.70
C ILE A 372 -1.59 4.25 -36.32
N ILE A 373 -1.91 3.01 -35.93
CA ILE A 373 -3.12 2.31 -36.37
C ILE A 373 -4.40 3.04 -35.90
N GLU A 374 -4.38 3.56 -34.69
CA GLU A 374 -5.50 4.34 -34.14
C GLU A 374 -5.74 5.64 -34.94
N GLU A 375 -4.69 6.34 -35.34
CA GLU A 375 -4.77 7.59 -36.11
C GLU A 375 -4.96 7.35 -37.63
N CYS A 376 -4.36 6.29 -38.17
CA CYS A 376 -4.37 5.94 -39.58
C CYS A 376 -4.96 4.53 -39.79
N PRO A 377 -6.30 4.36 -39.83
CA PRO A 377 -6.89 3.05 -40.02
C PRO A 377 -6.60 2.47 -41.40
N ALA A 378 -6.56 1.15 -41.47
CA ALA A 378 -6.29 0.42 -42.71
C ALA A 378 -7.31 0.75 -43.80
N VAL A 379 -6.81 0.97 -45.01
CA VAL A 379 -7.62 1.27 -46.20
C VAL A 379 -7.65 0.03 -47.09
N PRO A 380 -8.83 -0.37 -47.66
CA PRO A 380 -8.93 -1.51 -48.57
C PRO A 380 -8.06 -1.35 -49.81
N GLY A 381 -7.58 -2.47 -50.38
CA GLY A 381 -6.86 -2.46 -51.65
C GLY A 381 -5.33 -2.57 -51.48
N TRP A 382 -4.82 -2.58 -50.26
CA TRP A 382 -3.41 -2.80 -50.00
C TRP A 382 -3.15 -4.27 -49.63
N THR A 383 -2.51 -5.02 -50.55
CA THR A 383 -2.21 -6.42 -50.28
C THR A 383 -0.74 -6.58 -49.92
N SER A 384 -0.45 -7.10 -48.72
CA SER A 384 0.92 -7.38 -48.32
C SER A 384 1.47 -8.60 -49.03
N VAL A 385 2.60 -8.41 -49.72
CA VAL A 385 3.33 -9.45 -50.45
C VAL A 385 4.44 -10.03 -49.60
N GLU A 386 5.16 -9.17 -48.88
CA GLU A 386 6.30 -9.50 -48.06
C GLU A 386 6.32 -8.55 -46.85
N SER A 387 6.69 -9.01 -45.69
CA SER A 387 6.80 -8.16 -44.50
C SER A 387 8.01 -8.52 -43.67
N VAL A 388 8.56 -7.52 -42.99
CA VAL A 388 9.64 -7.65 -41.98
C VAL A 388 9.14 -7.01 -40.69
N PRO A 389 8.96 -7.79 -39.60
CA PRO A 389 8.49 -7.27 -38.31
C PRO A 389 9.57 -6.38 -37.67
N PHE A 390 9.16 -5.54 -36.72
CA PHE A 390 10.06 -4.71 -35.94
C PHE A 390 11.10 -5.54 -35.16
N SER A 391 12.34 -5.04 -35.09
CA SER A 391 13.35 -5.55 -34.18
C SER A 391 14.16 -4.39 -33.61
N SER A 392 14.52 -4.44 -32.32
CA SER A 392 15.35 -3.43 -31.65
C SER A 392 16.73 -3.32 -32.26
N ALA A 393 17.27 -4.42 -32.79
CA ALA A 393 18.53 -4.43 -33.48
C ALA A 393 18.48 -3.70 -34.83
N ARG A 394 17.38 -3.90 -35.59
CA ARG A 394 17.17 -3.24 -36.89
C ARG A 394 16.64 -1.82 -36.76
N LYS A 395 15.90 -1.54 -35.72
CA LYS A 395 15.20 -0.27 -35.44
C LYS A 395 14.17 0.16 -36.50
N TYR A 396 13.67 -0.76 -37.32
CA TYR A 396 12.63 -0.53 -38.31
C TYR A 396 11.79 -1.77 -38.53
N SER A 397 10.58 -1.56 -39.09
CA SER A 397 9.71 -2.59 -39.69
C SER A 397 9.28 -2.14 -41.07
N GLY A 398 8.73 -3.05 -41.88
CA GLY A 398 8.26 -2.68 -43.21
C GLY A 398 7.56 -3.80 -43.96
N ALA A 399 6.93 -3.43 -45.07
CA ALA A 399 6.26 -4.36 -45.94
C ALA A 399 6.26 -3.89 -47.39
N THR A 400 6.24 -4.86 -48.31
CA THR A 400 6.00 -4.62 -49.73
C THR A 400 4.50 -4.83 -49.99
N PHE A 401 3.85 -3.81 -50.49
CA PHE A 401 2.42 -3.86 -50.85
C PHE A 401 2.22 -3.84 -52.36
N GLU A 402 1.19 -4.54 -52.78
CA GLU A 402 0.66 -4.45 -54.15
C GLU A 402 -0.66 -3.65 -54.08
N VAL A 403 -0.70 -2.53 -54.86
CA VAL A 403 -1.84 -1.62 -54.95
C VAL A 403 -2.09 -1.34 -56.44
N ASP A 404 -3.25 -1.62 -56.96
CA ASP A 404 -3.63 -1.44 -58.35
C ASP A 404 -2.62 -2.07 -59.37
N GLY A 405 -2.00 -3.21 -58.97
CA GLY A 405 -0.99 -3.91 -59.78
C GLY A 405 0.44 -3.29 -59.72
N ALA A 406 0.65 -2.23 -59.00
CA ALA A 406 1.97 -1.65 -58.75
C ALA A 406 2.50 -2.09 -57.38
N ARG A 407 3.79 -2.42 -57.26
CA ARG A 407 4.45 -2.83 -56.05
C ARG A 407 5.29 -1.68 -55.50
N ALA A 408 5.15 -1.44 -54.21
CA ALA A 408 6.02 -0.50 -53.51
C ALA A 408 6.32 -1.01 -52.10
N THR A 409 7.54 -0.80 -51.63
CA THR A 409 7.99 -1.16 -50.30
C THR A 409 7.96 0.06 -49.41
N TRP A 410 7.36 -0.07 -48.24
CA TRP A 410 7.27 0.96 -47.23
C TRP A 410 7.96 0.51 -45.94
N LEU A 411 8.84 1.35 -45.42
CA LEU A 411 9.58 1.09 -44.20
C LEU A 411 9.28 2.21 -43.18
N ILE A 412 9.07 1.80 -41.92
CA ILE A 412 8.90 2.74 -40.79
C ILE A 412 9.92 2.42 -39.70
N GLY A 413 10.62 3.42 -39.18
CA GLY A 413 11.62 3.18 -38.15
C GLY A 413 12.36 4.45 -37.72
N ALA A 414 13.50 4.23 -37.06
CA ALA A 414 14.36 5.32 -36.60
C ALA A 414 14.93 6.12 -37.77
N PRO A 415 14.82 7.46 -37.78
CA PRO A 415 15.29 8.29 -38.89
C PRO A 415 16.76 8.04 -39.27
N GLU A 416 17.62 7.89 -38.28
CA GLU A 416 19.06 7.67 -38.44
C GLU A 416 19.42 6.32 -39.11
N VAL A 417 18.48 5.38 -39.14
CA VAL A 417 18.64 4.07 -39.78
C VAL A 417 18.12 4.07 -41.22
N LEU A 418 17.04 4.82 -41.49
CA LEU A 418 16.35 4.80 -42.77
C LEU A 418 16.89 5.80 -43.77
N VAL A 419 17.61 6.84 -43.35
CA VAL A 419 18.22 7.85 -44.23
C VAL A 419 19.64 8.20 -43.78
N THR A 420 20.46 8.64 -44.71
CA THR A 420 21.86 9.03 -44.43
C THR A 420 22.01 10.54 -44.22
N THR A 421 22.93 10.96 -43.35
CA THR A 421 23.23 12.35 -43.05
C THR A 421 23.67 13.11 -44.31
N ARG A 422 24.32 12.43 -45.26
CA ARG A 422 24.77 13.05 -46.50
C ARG A 422 23.63 13.50 -47.41
N ALA A 423 22.54 12.69 -47.47
CA ALA A 423 21.43 12.99 -48.37
C ALA A 423 20.34 13.81 -47.67
N HIS A 424 20.13 13.63 -46.34
CA HIS A 424 18.97 14.14 -45.60
C HIS A 424 19.35 14.73 -44.23
N GLY A 425 20.48 15.44 -44.13
CA GLY A 425 21.01 15.98 -42.88
C GLY A 425 20.04 16.95 -42.16
N GLU A 426 19.29 17.75 -42.91
CA GLU A 426 18.28 18.67 -42.31
C GLU A 426 17.12 17.91 -41.67
N LEU A 427 16.67 16.83 -42.31
CA LEU A 427 15.59 15.99 -41.75
C LEU A 427 16.03 15.25 -40.47
N LEU A 428 17.27 14.78 -40.42
CA LEU A 428 17.85 14.17 -39.24
C LEU A 428 18.00 15.17 -38.08
N ALA A 429 18.49 16.39 -38.40
CA ALA A 429 18.59 17.47 -37.42
C ALA A 429 17.22 17.89 -36.88
N GLU A 430 16.17 17.92 -37.73
CA GLU A 430 14.79 18.20 -37.27
C GLU A 430 14.25 17.06 -36.41
N ALA A 431 14.46 15.80 -36.79
CA ALA A 431 14.09 14.66 -35.98
C ALA A 431 14.79 14.66 -34.61
N GLU A 432 16.08 15.01 -34.59
CA GLU A 432 16.84 15.15 -33.33
C GLU A 432 16.32 16.32 -32.48
N ARG A 433 15.98 17.47 -33.10
CA ARG A 433 15.40 18.63 -32.44
C ARG A 433 14.06 18.29 -31.79
N LEU A 434 13.19 17.53 -32.48
CA LEU A 434 11.91 17.04 -31.92
C LEU A 434 12.14 16.03 -30.80
N GLY A 435 13.12 15.14 -30.99
CA GLY A 435 13.55 14.19 -29.95
C GLY A 435 14.05 14.88 -28.67
N ALA A 436 14.77 15.99 -28.83
CA ALA A 436 15.21 16.83 -27.72
C ALA A 436 14.06 17.53 -26.99
N GLN A 437 12.86 17.62 -27.57
CA GLN A 437 11.63 18.08 -26.90
C GLN A 437 10.88 16.97 -26.18
N GLY A 438 11.43 15.74 -26.12
CA GLY A 438 10.82 14.60 -25.49
C GLY A 438 9.81 13.84 -26.35
N LEU A 439 9.75 14.16 -27.64
CA LEU A 439 8.89 13.47 -28.59
C LEU A 439 9.62 12.28 -29.19
N ARG A 440 8.91 11.24 -29.57
CA ARG A 440 9.44 10.10 -30.31
C ARG A 440 9.17 10.34 -31.79
N VAL A 441 10.23 10.36 -32.60
CA VAL A 441 10.13 10.59 -34.05
C VAL A 441 10.42 9.29 -34.78
N LEU A 442 9.50 8.88 -35.64
CA LEU A 442 9.69 7.81 -36.60
C LEU A 442 9.67 8.42 -38.00
N MET A 443 10.38 7.79 -38.93
CA MET A 443 10.38 8.16 -40.33
C MET A 443 9.70 7.07 -41.15
N LEU A 444 8.84 7.46 -42.06
CA LEU A 444 8.28 6.62 -43.11
C LEU A 444 9.03 6.89 -44.40
N VAL A 445 9.53 5.83 -45.02
CA VAL A 445 10.17 5.92 -46.33
C VAL A 445 9.54 4.96 -47.32
N ARG A 446 9.57 5.33 -48.60
CA ARG A 446 9.14 4.49 -49.72
C ARG A 446 10.34 4.10 -50.59
N THR A 447 10.34 2.86 -51.09
CA THR A 447 11.29 2.39 -52.10
C THR A 447 10.60 1.45 -53.08
N ASP A 448 11.09 1.40 -54.31
CA ASP A 448 10.61 0.44 -55.34
C ASP A 448 11.39 -0.88 -55.30
N ALA A 449 12.40 -0.99 -54.42
CA ALA A 449 13.17 -2.23 -54.23
C ALA A 449 12.45 -3.22 -53.32
N SER A 450 12.62 -4.52 -53.55
CA SER A 450 12.06 -5.59 -52.69
C SER A 450 12.77 -5.66 -51.34
N LEU A 451 12.09 -6.08 -50.30
CA LEU A 451 12.58 -6.36 -48.94
C LEU A 451 13.62 -7.50 -48.91
N ALA A 452 13.72 -8.32 -49.93
CA ALA A 452 14.76 -9.35 -50.08
C ALA A 452 16.18 -8.76 -50.16
N HIS A 453 16.31 -7.47 -50.45
CA HIS A 453 17.56 -6.75 -50.33
C HIS A 453 17.69 -6.18 -48.93
N THR A 454 18.78 -6.48 -48.22
CA THR A 454 19.01 -5.94 -46.87
C THR A 454 18.98 -4.41 -46.92
N VAL A 455 18.37 -3.79 -45.88
CA VAL A 455 18.27 -2.32 -45.76
C VAL A 455 19.64 -1.66 -45.81
N ASP A 456 20.69 -2.35 -45.37
CA ASP A 456 22.06 -1.89 -45.54
C ASP A 456 22.44 -1.63 -47.01
N SER A 457 21.86 -2.42 -47.94
CA SER A 457 22.04 -2.20 -49.41
C SER A 457 21.08 -1.13 -49.96
N LEU A 458 19.94 -0.87 -49.29
CA LEU A 458 18.99 0.16 -49.69
C LEU A 458 19.40 1.54 -49.20
N VAL A 459 19.95 1.64 -47.98
CA VAL A 459 20.38 2.88 -47.32
C VAL A 459 21.85 3.19 -47.62
N GLY A 460 22.68 2.16 -47.81
CA GLY A 460 24.15 2.26 -48.02
C GLY A 460 24.64 2.44 -49.47
N GLY A 461 23.73 2.71 -50.42
CA GLY A 461 24.16 3.07 -51.81
C GLY A 461 24.99 4.34 -51.80
N PRO A 462 25.90 4.52 -52.79
CA PRO A 462 26.89 5.60 -52.81
C PRO A 462 26.28 7.00 -52.68
N ASP A 463 24.99 7.18 -52.94
CA ASP A 463 24.27 8.48 -52.86
C ASP A 463 23.05 8.47 -51.93
N GLY A 464 22.74 7.36 -51.24
CA GLY A 464 21.54 7.28 -50.35
C GLY A 464 20.21 7.46 -51.09
N SER A 465 20.20 7.25 -52.40
CA SER A 465 19.13 7.70 -53.33
C SER A 465 18.02 6.66 -53.57
N ASN A 466 18.12 5.49 -52.94
CA ASN A 466 17.19 4.40 -53.20
C ASN A 466 15.91 4.47 -52.34
N VAL A 467 15.83 5.39 -51.40
CA VAL A 467 14.70 5.60 -50.53
C VAL A 467 14.17 7.03 -50.63
N THR A 468 12.86 7.18 -50.70
CA THR A 468 12.18 8.48 -50.68
C THR A 468 11.57 8.71 -49.32
N PRO A 469 12.00 9.70 -48.51
CA PRO A 469 11.37 10.10 -47.28
C PRO A 469 9.93 10.54 -47.56
N ALA A 470 8.94 9.83 -46.97
CA ALA A 470 7.55 10.10 -47.20
C ALA A 470 6.94 10.98 -46.06
N ALA A 471 7.25 10.68 -44.82
CA ALA A 471 6.78 11.47 -43.68
C ALA A 471 7.63 11.28 -42.43
N LEU A 472 7.59 12.30 -41.53
CA LEU A 472 7.96 12.18 -40.14
C LEU A 472 6.69 11.97 -39.32
N ILE A 473 6.67 10.91 -38.49
CA ILE A 473 5.60 10.59 -37.56
C ILE A 473 6.10 10.97 -36.17
N VAL A 474 5.51 12.01 -35.63
CA VAL A 474 5.83 12.53 -34.30
C VAL A 474 4.86 11.94 -33.28
N LEU A 475 5.40 11.21 -32.33
CA LEU A 475 4.65 10.52 -31.30
C LEU A 475 4.93 11.17 -29.94
N GLU A 476 3.90 11.28 -29.12
CA GLU A 476 4.01 11.71 -27.74
C GLU A 476 3.44 10.67 -26.79
N GLN A 477 3.97 10.63 -25.58
CA GLN A 477 3.44 9.74 -24.56
C GLN A 477 2.07 10.23 -24.10
N ARG A 478 1.13 9.31 -23.98
CA ARG A 478 -0.22 9.58 -23.46
C ARG A 478 -0.14 9.87 -21.97
N LEU A 479 -0.35 11.13 -21.58
CA LEU A 479 -0.39 11.54 -20.19
C LEU A 479 -1.72 11.10 -19.55
N ARG A 480 -1.67 10.70 -18.29
CA ARG A 480 -2.89 10.46 -17.52
C ARG A 480 -3.62 11.78 -17.30
N HIS A 481 -4.90 11.79 -17.59
CA HIS A 481 -5.75 13.00 -17.44
C HIS A 481 -5.88 13.42 -15.95
N ASP A 482 -5.70 12.50 -15.00
CA ASP A 482 -5.83 12.70 -13.56
C ASP A 482 -4.49 13.05 -12.86
N ALA A 483 -3.36 12.96 -13.57
CA ALA A 483 -2.04 13.15 -12.97
C ALA A 483 -1.83 14.60 -12.47
N GLY A 484 -2.21 15.62 -13.24
CA GLY A 484 -2.06 17.02 -12.85
C GLY A 484 -2.82 17.34 -11.56
N ALA A 485 -4.12 17.00 -11.49
CA ALA A 485 -4.94 17.25 -10.30
C ALA A 485 -4.41 16.51 -9.06
N THR A 486 -3.83 15.32 -9.24
CA THR A 486 -3.22 14.55 -8.14
C THR A 486 -1.93 15.21 -7.64
N LEU A 487 -1.10 15.73 -8.54
CA LEU A 487 0.12 16.47 -8.20
C LEU A 487 -0.21 17.79 -7.48
N ASP A 488 -1.21 18.52 -7.94
CA ASP A 488 -1.72 19.73 -7.26
C ASP A 488 -2.18 19.41 -5.82
N TYR A 489 -2.93 18.32 -5.65
CA TYR A 489 -3.32 17.86 -4.32
C TYR A 489 -2.12 17.59 -3.43
N PHE A 490 -1.07 16.89 -3.92
CA PHE A 490 0.13 16.63 -3.14
C PHE A 490 0.85 17.93 -2.77
N ALA A 491 0.98 18.87 -3.71
CA ALA A 491 1.57 20.18 -3.45
C ALA A 491 0.80 20.98 -2.38
N GLU A 492 -0.54 21.02 -2.44
CA GLU A 492 -1.40 21.62 -1.40
C GLU A 492 -1.23 20.95 -0.03
N GLN A 493 -0.95 19.65 -0.03
CA GLN A 493 -0.70 18.88 1.19
C GLN A 493 0.75 19.00 1.70
N GLY A 494 1.61 19.75 1.01
CA GLY A 494 3.03 19.92 1.35
C GLY A 494 3.84 18.64 1.13
N VAL A 495 3.44 17.81 0.16
CA VAL A 495 4.19 16.64 -0.30
C VAL A 495 4.98 17.03 -1.55
N ALA A 496 6.29 16.90 -1.50
CA ALA A 496 7.16 17.18 -2.64
C ALA A 496 7.11 16.00 -3.64
N ALA A 497 6.79 16.29 -4.89
CA ALA A 497 6.85 15.28 -5.95
C ALA A 497 8.21 15.35 -6.65
N LYS A 498 8.86 14.18 -6.85
CA LYS A 498 10.10 14.01 -7.63
C LYS A 498 9.86 12.99 -8.72
N VAL A 499 10.18 13.33 -9.95
CA VAL A 499 10.04 12.44 -11.11
C VAL A 499 11.37 11.76 -11.37
N ILE A 500 11.37 10.42 -11.34
CA ILE A 500 12.56 9.59 -11.45
C ILE A 500 12.33 8.55 -12.54
N SER A 501 13.05 8.64 -13.66
CA SER A 501 12.85 7.74 -14.80
C SER A 501 14.15 7.25 -15.42
N GLY A 502 14.13 6.04 -16.00
CA GLY A 502 15.22 5.55 -16.86
C GLY A 502 15.35 6.27 -18.19
N ASP A 503 14.31 7.01 -18.61
CA ASP A 503 14.32 7.76 -19.88
C ASP A 503 15.25 8.97 -19.88
N ASN A 504 15.51 9.51 -21.07
CA ASN A 504 16.32 10.72 -21.24
C ASN A 504 15.77 11.87 -20.38
N ALA A 505 16.66 12.58 -19.67
CA ALA A 505 16.29 13.65 -18.74
C ALA A 505 15.43 14.75 -19.39
N ILE A 506 15.72 15.13 -20.64
CA ILE A 506 14.96 16.16 -21.38
C ILE A 506 13.53 15.68 -21.65
N SER A 507 13.37 14.42 -22.05
CA SER A 507 12.04 13.81 -22.27
C SER A 507 11.22 13.76 -20.97
N VAL A 508 11.85 13.43 -19.85
CA VAL A 508 11.20 13.41 -18.52
C VAL A 508 10.81 14.83 -18.10
N GLY A 509 11.70 15.82 -18.34
CA GLY A 509 11.44 17.24 -18.09
C GLY A 509 10.24 17.76 -18.90
N ALA A 510 10.14 17.40 -20.17
CA ALA A 510 9.01 17.79 -21.02
C ALA A 510 7.66 17.26 -20.51
N VAL A 511 7.63 16.00 -20.08
CA VAL A 511 6.43 15.39 -19.46
C VAL A 511 6.09 16.09 -18.14
N ALA A 512 7.07 16.32 -17.29
CA ALA A 512 6.89 17.00 -16.00
C ALA A 512 6.39 18.45 -16.17
N ALA A 513 6.90 19.16 -17.18
CA ALA A 513 6.47 20.53 -17.52
C ALA A 513 5.01 20.56 -17.98
N LYS A 514 4.57 19.63 -18.84
CA LYS A 514 3.17 19.49 -19.26
C LYS A 514 2.22 19.24 -18.08
N LEU A 515 2.70 18.60 -17.02
CA LEU A 515 1.93 18.33 -15.77
C LEU A 515 2.07 19.46 -14.74
N GLY A 516 2.74 20.56 -15.05
CA GLY A 516 2.90 21.71 -14.17
C GLY A 516 3.86 21.52 -12.99
N ILE A 517 4.74 20.52 -13.02
CA ILE A 517 5.69 20.25 -11.95
C ILE A 517 6.75 21.36 -11.91
N LYS A 518 6.92 22.00 -10.76
CA LYS A 518 7.91 23.05 -10.56
C LYS A 518 9.34 22.49 -10.69
N GLY A 519 10.21 23.20 -11.41
CA GLY A 519 11.61 22.77 -11.65
C GLY A 519 11.75 21.76 -12.80
N ALA A 520 10.70 21.52 -13.59
CA ALA A 520 10.72 20.64 -14.74
C ALA A 520 11.61 21.17 -15.91
N ASP A 521 11.91 22.45 -15.91
CA ASP A 521 12.79 23.15 -16.85
C ASP A 521 14.29 22.86 -16.63
N HIS A 522 14.64 22.29 -15.47
CA HIS A 522 16.03 21.93 -15.12
C HIS A 522 16.15 20.43 -14.79
N PRO A 523 15.90 19.51 -15.74
CA PRO A 523 16.01 18.10 -15.51
C PRO A 523 17.48 17.67 -15.33
N VAL A 524 17.75 16.83 -14.34
CA VAL A 524 19.09 16.33 -14.02
C VAL A 524 19.33 14.99 -14.72
N ASP A 525 20.48 14.84 -15.38
CA ASP A 525 20.93 13.55 -15.91
C ASP A 525 21.61 12.74 -14.80
N ALA A 526 21.07 11.56 -14.50
CA ALA A 526 21.54 10.74 -13.38
C ALA A 526 23.00 10.25 -13.52
N ARG A 527 23.57 10.29 -14.71
CA ARG A 527 25.00 9.99 -14.93
C ARG A 527 25.93 11.01 -14.27
N THR A 528 25.41 12.21 -13.94
CA THR A 528 26.17 13.28 -13.28
C THR A 528 25.96 13.32 -11.76
N LEU A 529 25.13 12.41 -11.21
CA LEU A 529 24.84 12.37 -9.77
C LEU A 529 26.06 11.95 -8.96
N PRO A 530 26.29 12.58 -7.79
CA PRO A 530 27.36 12.17 -6.91
C PRO A 530 27.06 10.81 -6.26
N THR A 531 28.11 10.04 -5.95
CA THR A 531 28.01 8.75 -5.25
C THR A 531 27.97 8.89 -3.74
N ASP A 532 28.43 10.04 -3.20
CA ASP A 532 28.31 10.33 -1.78
C ASP A 532 26.84 10.59 -1.41
N GLN A 533 26.34 9.91 -0.36
CA GLN A 533 24.94 9.94 0.04
C GLN A 533 24.48 11.35 0.46
N ASN A 534 25.34 12.12 1.15
CA ASN A 534 24.98 13.48 1.57
C ASN A 534 24.92 14.45 0.38
N ALA A 535 25.91 14.37 -0.52
CA ALA A 535 25.92 15.19 -1.72
C ALA A 535 24.76 14.83 -2.65
N LEU A 536 24.41 13.54 -2.74
CA LEU A 536 23.22 13.08 -3.47
C LEU A 536 21.94 13.66 -2.85
N ALA A 537 21.78 13.62 -1.55
CA ALA A 537 20.63 14.21 -0.85
C ALA A 537 20.49 15.71 -1.14
N ASP A 538 21.58 16.48 -1.12
CA ASP A 538 21.56 17.92 -1.43
C ASP A 538 21.08 18.17 -2.88
N VAL A 539 21.55 17.37 -3.84
CA VAL A 539 21.06 17.44 -5.25
C VAL A 539 19.58 17.08 -5.34
N LEU A 540 19.14 16.06 -4.60
CA LEU A 540 17.74 15.65 -4.60
C LEU A 540 16.81 16.69 -3.96
N GLU A 541 17.24 17.38 -2.91
CA GLU A 541 16.45 18.47 -2.32
C GLU A 541 16.30 19.65 -3.27
N ALA A 542 17.37 19.98 -4.01
CA ALA A 542 17.39 21.12 -4.93
C ALA A 542 16.65 20.89 -6.24
N ASN A 543 16.51 19.65 -6.71
CA ASN A 543 15.97 19.31 -8.01
C ASN A 543 14.74 18.42 -7.92
N THR A 544 13.91 18.43 -8.98
CA THR A 544 12.63 17.73 -9.00
C THR A 544 12.55 16.62 -10.03
N VAL A 545 13.31 16.74 -11.14
CA VAL A 545 13.21 15.83 -12.29
C VAL A 545 14.57 15.19 -12.59
N PHE A 546 14.57 13.85 -12.69
CA PHE A 546 15.78 13.05 -12.92
C PHE A 546 15.53 12.03 -14.04
N GLY A 547 16.42 12.01 -15.03
CA GLY A 547 16.38 11.08 -16.15
C GLY A 547 17.62 10.22 -16.24
N ARG A 548 17.55 9.10 -16.99
CA ARG A 548 18.59 8.08 -17.14
C ARG A 548 19.01 7.44 -15.81
N VAL A 549 18.05 7.31 -14.91
CA VAL A 549 18.25 6.73 -13.57
C VAL A 549 18.25 5.20 -13.68
N THR A 550 19.31 4.57 -13.21
CA THR A 550 19.41 3.10 -13.12
C THR A 550 18.61 2.57 -11.93
N PRO A 551 18.24 1.28 -11.90
CA PRO A 551 17.52 0.67 -10.74
C PRO A 551 18.25 0.86 -9.41
N GLN A 552 19.60 0.73 -9.42
CA GLN A 552 20.40 0.94 -8.22
C GLN A 552 20.38 2.41 -7.78
N GLN A 553 20.47 3.36 -8.73
CA GLN A 553 20.37 4.78 -8.40
C GLN A 553 18.99 5.15 -7.87
N LYS A 554 17.88 4.56 -8.36
CA LYS A 554 16.53 4.77 -7.77
C LYS A 554 16.53 4.39 -6.28
N ARG A 555 17.15 3.29 -5.93
CA ARG A 555 17.32 2.83 -4.55
C ARG A 555 18.15 3.80 -3.71
N ASP A 556 19.31 4.23 -4.23
CA ASP A 556 20.22 5.15 -3.55
C ASP A 556 19.57 6.52 -3.32
N MET A 557 18.75 7.01 -4.27
CA MET A 557 17.98 8.25 -4.15
C MET A 557 16.93 8.16 -3.03
N VAL A 558 16.21 7.05 -2.92
CA VAL A 558 15.28 6.79 -1.80
C VAL A 558 16.04 6.83 -0.48
N ALA A 559 17.15 6.10 -0.35
CA ALA A 559 17.96 6.05 0.85
C ALA A 559 18.55 7.43 1.23
N ALA A 560 18.96 8.23 0.25
CA ALA A 560 19.48 9.59 0.47
C ALA A 560 18.39 10.53 1.03
N LEU A 561 17.17 10.50 0.50
CA LEU A 561 16.04 11.26 1.04
C LEU A 561 15.68 10.83 2.48
N GLN A 562 15.63 9.52 2.72
CA GLN A 562 15.36 8.96 4.06
C GLN A 562 16.45 9.39 5.07
N SER A 563 17.71 9.51 4.64
CA SER A 563 18.82 9.96 5.51
C SER A 563 18.63 11.40 6.02
N ARG A 564 17.87 12.22 5.29
CA ARG A 564 17.48 13.59 5.70
C ARG A 564 16.19 13.62 6.54
N GLY A 565 15.62 12.47 6.86
CA GLY A 565 14.42 12.33 7.69
C GLY A 565 13.11 12.45 6.93
N HIS A 566 13.15 12.38 5.60
CA HIS A 566 11.95 12.31 4.78
C HIS A 566 11.26 10.95 4.88
N ASN A 567 9.93 10.96 4.83
CA ASN A 567 9.13 9.75 4.63
C ASN A 567 8.81 9.63 3.13
N VAL A 568 9.46 8.69 2.47
CA VAL A 568 9.47 8.57 1.03
C VAL A 568 8.45 7.54 0.56
N ALA A 569 7.53 7.94 -0.33
CA ALA A 569 6.77 7.01 -1.14
C ALA A 569 7.43 6.85 -2.51
N MET A 570 7.53 5.61 -3.01
CA MET A 570 7.99 5.31 -4.36
C MET A 570 6.85 4.69 -5.15
N THR A 571 6.61 5.19 -6.37
CA THR A 571 5.67 4.56 -7.30
C THR A 571 6.44 3.94 -8.47
N GLY A 572 5.97 2.80 -8.94
CA GLY A 572 6.56 2.14 -10.11
C GLY A 572 5.72 0.97 -10.58
N ASP A 573 5.87 0.59 -11.83
CA ASP A 573 5.18 -0.54 -12.46
C ASP A 573 6.17 -1.54 -13.09
N GLY A 574 7.38 -1.08 -13.35
CA GLY A 574 8.46 -1.86 -13.95
C GLY A 574 9.23 -2.71 -12.93
N VAL A 575 9.85 -3.74 -13.42
CA VAL A 575 10.72 -4.62 -12.66
C VAL A 575 11.93 -3.85 -12.09
N ASN A 576 12.38 -2.83 -12.80
CA ASN A 576 13.46 -1.93 -12.42
C ASN A 576 13.17 -1.12 -11.14
N ASP A 577 11.90 -1.07 -10.71
CA ASP A 577 11.48 -0.31 -9.53
C ASP A 577 11.43 -1.16 -8.25
N VAL A 578 11.54 -2.49 -8.36
CA VAL A 578 11.34 -3.44 -7.25
C VAL A 578 12.20 -3.10 -6.04
N LEU A 579 13.49 -2.83 -6.25
CA LEU A 579 14.41 -2.50 -5.15
C LEU A 579 14.07 -1.16 -4.49
N ALA A 580 13.76 -0.15 -5.28
CA ALA A 580 13.38 1.17 -4.77
C ALA A 580 12.02 1.16 -4.07
N LEU A 581 11.03 0.41 -4.62
CA LEU A 581 9.72 0.20 -3.99
C LEU A 581 9.83 -0.50 -2.63
N LYS A 582 10.75 -1.49 -2.54
CA LYS A 582 10.98 -2.24 -1.30
C LYS A 582 11.63 -1.39 -0.22
N ASP A 583 12.63 -0.57 -0.58
CA ASP A 583 13.42 0.21 0.36
C ASP A 583 12.74 1.55 0.73
N ALA A 584 11.75 2.00 -0.03
CA ALA A 584 10.91 3.14 0.32
C ALA A 584 10.07 2.87 1.59
N ASP A 585 9.69 3.94 2.31
CA ASP A 585 8.78 3.83 3.45
C ASP A 585 7.41 3.29 2.99
N ILE A 586 6.98 3.66 1.78
CA ILE A 586 5.78 3.13 1.14
C ILE A 586 6.05 2.89 -0.36
N GLY A 587 5.97 1.64 -0.79
CA GLY A 587 5.94 1.27 -2.20
C GLY A 587 4.50 1.22 -2.73
N VAL A 588 4.26 1.85 -3.87
CA VAL A 588 2.98 1.87 -4.57
C VAL A 588 3.17 1.32 -5.98
N SER A 589 2.47 0.24 -6.31
CA SER A 589 2.46 -0.33 -7.66
C SER A 589 1.14 -0.04 -8.37
N MET A 590 1.23 0.09 -9.69
CA MET A 590 0.04 0.13 -10.55
C MET A 590 -0.51 -1.28 -10.74
N GLY A 591 -1.80 -1.43 -11.05
CA GLY A 591 -2.43 -2.73 -11.34
C GLY A 591 -1.87 -3.41 -12.60
N SER A 592 -1.43 -2.60 -13.59
CA SER A 592 -0.70 -3.05 -14.78
C SER A 592 0.76 -3.41 -14.50
N GLY A 593 1.26 -3.11 -13.30
CA GLY A 593 2.63 -3.37 -12.90
C GLY A 593 3.01 -4.84 -12.90
N SER A 594 4.33 -5.12 -12.85
CA SER A 594 4.85 -6.48 -12.82
C SER A 594 4.42 -7.23 -11.55
N GLU A 595 4.30 -8.55 -11.62
CA GLU A 595 4.01 -9.35 -10.42
C GLU A 595 5.07 -9.14 -9.33
N ALA A 596 6.32 -8.93 -9.73
CA ALA A 596 7.41 -8.61 -8.80
C ALA A 596 7.19 -7.24 -8.12
N THR A 597 6.81 -6.19 -8.86
CA THR A 597 6.48 -4.89 -8.27
C THR A 597 5.24 -4.96 -7.39
N LYS A 598 4.20 -5.65 -7.86
CA LYS A 598 2.98 -5.88 -7.04
C LYS A 598 3.30 -6.68 -5.78
N GLY A 599 4.21 -7.66 -5.86
CA GLY A 599 4.58 -8.50 -4.72
C GLY A 599 5.34 -7.78 -3.60
N VAL A 600 6.11 -6.73 -3.91
CA VAL A 600 6.87 -5.95 -2.92
C VAL A 600 6.19 -4.66 -2.50
N ALA A 601 5.25 -4.14 -3.30
CA ALA A 601 4.53 -2.92 -3.01
C ALA A 601 3.56 -3.12 -1.85
N GLN A 602 3.46 -2.17 -0.95
CA GLN A 602 2.51 -2.19 0.15
C GLN A 602 1.10 -1.77 -0.31
N ILE A 603 1.01 -1.05 -1.42
CA ILE A 603 -0.24 -0.55 -2.01
C ILE A 603 -0.25 -0.85 -3.50
N VAL A 604 -1.35 -1.42 -4.02
CA VAL A 604 -1.55 -1.65 -5.46
C VAL A 604 -2.82 -0.94 -5.93
N LEU A 605 -2.70 -0.11 -6.98
CA LEU A 605 -3.80 0.63 -7.59
C LEU A 605 -4.39 -0.20 -8.74
N LEU A 606 -5.40 -1.03 -8.44
CA LEU A 606 -5.96 -2.03 -9.37
C LEU A 606 -6.62 -1.41 -10.62
N ASP A 607 -7.14 -0.18 -10.48
CA ASP A 607 -7.75 0.57 -11.59
C ASP A 607 -6.73 1.36 -12.42
N ASN A 608 -5.45 1.22 -12.12
CA ASN A 608 -4.37 2.01 -12.71
C ASN A 608 -4.57 3.54 -12.56
N SER A 609 -5.42 4.01 -11.64
CA SER A 609 -5.71 5.42 -11.45
C SER A 609 -4.80 6.04 -10.38
N PHE A 610 -3.96 6.98 -10.83
CA PHE A 610 -3.11 7.76 -9.92
C PHE A 610 -3.95 8.65 -8.99
N ALA A 611 -5.16 9.07 -9.42
CA ALA A 611 -6.13 9.83 -8.60
C ALA A 611 -6.65 9.09 -7.36
N THR A 612 -6.39 7.78 -7.24
CA THR A 612 -6.76 7.02 -6.04
C THR A 612 -5.86 7.34 -4.84
N LEU A 613 -4.59 7.76 -5.05
CA LEU A 613 -3.64 8.07 -3.96
C LEU A 613 -4.11 9.15 -2.98
N PRO A 614 -4.69 10.29 -3.39
CA PRO A 614 -5.31 11.25 -2.49
C PRO A 614 -6.31 10.62 -1.50
N SER A 615 -7.05 9.62 -1.96
CA SER A 615 -8.01 8.90 -1.13
C SER A 615 -7.31 8.02 -0.08
N VAL A 616 -6.16 7.41 -0.42
CA VAL A 616 -5.36 6.61 0.51
C VAL A 616 -4.74 7.50 1.59
N VAL A 617 -4.15 8.64 1.21
CA VAL A 617 -3.64 9.66 2.14
C VAL A 617 -4.75 10.14 3.08
N GLY A 618 -5.92 10.45 2.53
CA GLY A 618 -7.08 10.91 3.29
C GLY A 618 -7.58 9.86 4.30
N GLU A 619 -7.61 8.57 3.92
CA GLU A 619 -8.01 7.49 4.83
C GLU A 619 -6.94 7.24 5.91
N GLY A 620 -5.65 7.33 5.57
CA GLY A 620 -4.56 7.24 6.54
C GLY A 620 -4.63 8.35 7.60
N ARG A 621 -4.84 9.60 7.21
CA ARG A 621 -5.03 10.74 8.13
C ARG A 621 -6.24 10.54 9.02
N ARG A 622 -7.33 10.01 8.48
CA ARG A 622 -8.53 9.66 9.22
C ARG A 622 -8.23 8.62 10.30
N VAL A 623 -7.53 7.55 9.95
CA VAL A 623 -7.16 6.47 10.88
C VAL A 623 -6.26 7.02 11.99
N ILE A 624 -5.19 7.74 11.65
CA ILE A 624 -4.25 8.31 12.63
C ILE A 624 -4.96 9.26 13.61
N GLY A 625 -5.69 10.24 13.09
CA GLY A 625 -6.33 11.25 13.92
C GLY A 625 -7.45 10.67 14.81
N ASN A 626 -8.17 9.66 14.32
CA ASN A 626 -9.20 8.99 15.12
C ASN A 626 -8.60 8.08 16.19
N ILE A 627 -7.51 7.36 15.90
CA ILE A 627 -6.79 6.55 16.89
C ILE A 627 -6.22 7.45 17.99
N GLU A 628 -5.69 8.63 17.67
CA GLU A 628 -5.22 9.60 18.66
C GLU A 628 -6.35 10.04 19.60
N ARG A 629 -7.55 10.35 19.07
CA ARG A 629 -8.75 10.70 19.88
C ARG A 629 -9.18 9.56 20.80
N VAL A 630 -9.24 8.34 20.27
CA VAL A 630 -9.59 7.14 21.03
C VAL A 630 -8.56 6.88 22.12
N SER A 631 -7.28 7.01 21.80
CA SER A 631 -6.17 6.84 22.74
C SER A 631 -6.29 7.80 23.92
N ASN A 632 -6.66 9.06 23.66
CA ASN A 632 -6.88 10.05 24.70
C ASN A 632 -8.00 9.64 25.68
N LEU A 633 -9.10 9.03 25.21
CA LEU A 633 -10.18 8.53 26.08
C LEU A 633 -9.68 7.38 26.97
N PHE A 634 -9.05 6.36 26.36
CA PHE A 634 -8.59 5.19 27.11
C PHE A 634 -7.49 5.51 28.10
N LEU A 635 -6.53 6.35 27.73
CA LEU A 635 -5.43 6.69 28.63
C LEU A 635 -5.83 7.68 29.73
N THR A 636 -6.82 8.52 29.49
CA THR A 636 -7.42 9.33 30.57
C THR A 636 -8.05 8.41 31.63
N LYS A 637 -8.77 7.33 31.19
CA LYS A 637 -9.29 6.29 32.08
C LYS A 637 -8.17 5.64 32.91
N THR A 638 -7.13 5.19 32.24
CA THR A 638 -5.99 4.54 32.90
C THR A 638 -5.34 5.49 33.91
N ALA A 639 -5.12 6.77 33.54
CA ALA A 639 -4.49 7.76 34.40
C ALA A 639 -5.33 8.05 35.68
N TYR A 640 -6.66 8.29 35.56
CA TYR A 640 -7.46 8.51 36.74
C TYR A 640 -7.60 7.25 37.62
N SER A 641 -7.63 6.06 37.03
CA SER A 641 -7.74 4.81 37.79
C SER A 641 -6.48 4.52 38.62
N VAL A 642 -5.30 4.77 38.02
CA VAL A 642 -4.02 4.65 38.75
C VAL A 642 -3.96 5.68 39.88
N LEU A 643 -4.31 6.95 39.62
CA LEU A 643 -4.30 7.99 40.64
C LEU A 643 -5.28 7.66 41.79
N LEU A 644 -6.50 7.24 41.48
CA LEU A 644 -7.48 6.83 42.47
C LEU A 644 -6.98 5.68 43.35
N ALA A 645 -6.35 4.67 42.77
CA ALA A 645 -5.76 3.58 43.52
C ALA A 645 -4.68 4.09 44.49
N ILE A 646 -3.78 4.98 44.01
CA ILE A 646 -2.75 5.58 44.86
C ILE A 646 -3.37 6.39 46.00
N LEU A 647 -4.33 7.25 45.70
CA LEU A 647 -4.99 8.11 46.70
C LEU A 647 -5.75 7.30 47.77
N VAL A 648 -6.44 6.22 47.32
CA VAL A 648 -7.15 5.28 48.20
C VAL A 648 -6.18 4.55 49.14
N VAL A 649 -5.02 4.12 48.63
CA VAL A 649 -3.97 3.48 49.44
C VAL A 649 -3.39 4.46 50.47
N ILE A 650 -3.10 5.69 50.05
CA ILE A 650 -2.52 6.72 50.96
C ILE A 650 -3.53 7.10 52.02
N ALA A 651 -4.79 7.32 51.68
CA ALA A 651 -5.84 7.70 52.64
C ALA A 651 -6.37 6.54 53.47
N ASN A 652 -5.96 5.30 53.18
CA ASN A 652 -6.43 4.06 53.83
C ASN A 652 -7.96 3.98 53.95
N VAL A 653 -8.64 4.16 52.79
CA VAL A 653 -10.11 4.12 52.69
C VAL A 653 -10.54 3.02 51.73
N PRO A 654 -11.78 2.52 51.82
CA PRO A 654 -12.31 1.57 50.85
C PRO A 654 -12.32 2.17 49.44
N TYR A 655 -12.03 1.32 48.44
CA TYR A 655 -12.07 1.77 47.03
C TYR A 655 -13.50 2.20 46.64
N PRO A 656 -13.70 3.39 46.01
CA PRO A 656 -15.02 4.05 45.89
C PRO A 656 -15.97 3.40 44.89
N PHE A 657 -15.57 2.34 44.19
CA PHE A 657 -16.34 1.76 43.11
C PHE A 657 -16.53 0.23 43.27
N LEU A 658 -17.61 -0.27 42.70
CA LEU A 658 -17.80 -1.66 42.34
C LEU A 658 -17.45 -1.87 40.86
N PRO A 659 -17.10 -3.11 40.43
CA PRO A 659 -16.78 -3.38 39.03
C PRO A 659 -17.89 -2.97 38.05
N ARG A 660 -19.16 -3.14 38.43
CA ARG A 660 -20.36 -2.73 37.67
C ARG A 660 -20.45 -1.21 37.42
N HIS A 661 -20.02 -0.37 38.37
CA HIS A 661 -19.97 1.10 38.20
C HIS A 661 -18.99 1.48 37.12
N LEU A 662 -17.79 0.87 37.12
CA LEU A 662 -16.74 1.16 36.15
C LEU A 662 -17.06 0.62 34.77
N THR A 663 -17.79 -0.51 34.69
CA THR A 663 -18.31 -1.01 33.40
C THR A 663 -19.35 -0.03 32.83
N LEU A 664 -20.27 0.47 33.67
CA LEU A 664 -21.27 1.48 33.29
C LEU A 664 -20.58 2.77 32.77
N LEU A 665 -19.62 3.31 33.53
CA LEU A 665 -18.85 4.49 33.18
C LEU A 665 -18.09 4.29 31.87
N ALA A 666 -17.39 3.15 31.75
CA ALA A 666 -16.64 2.84 30.55
C ALA A 666 -17.54 2.73 29.31
N TRP A 667 -18.73 2.17 29.46
CA TRP A 667 -19.68 2.05 28.35
C TRP A 667 -20.11 3.42 27.81
N PHE A 668 -20.55 4.32 28.71
CA PHE A 668 -21.11 5.63 28.31
C PHE A 668 -20.06 6.70 27.99
N THR A 669 -18.89 6.67 28.65
CA THR A 669 -17.89 7.73 28.45
C THR A 669 -16.73 7.35 27.55
N ILE A 670 -16.52 6.05 27.27
CA ILE A 670 -15.33 5.55 26.57
C ILE A 670 -15.70 4.59 25.43
N GLY A 671 -16.21 3.40 25.72
CA GLY A 671 -16.36 2.32 24.76
C GLY A 671 -17.25 2.66 23.56
N THR A 672 -18.52 2.99 23.84
CA THR A 672 -19.48 3.38 22.79
C THR A 672 -19.06 4.65 22.07
N PRO A 673 -18.68 5.76 22.75
CA PRO A 673 -18.19 6.95 22.07
C PRO A 673 -16.92 6.70 21.23
N ALA A 674 -15.97 5.96 21.75
CA ALA A 674 -14.72 5.66 21.04
C ALA A 674 -14.96 4.88 19.75
N PHE A 675 -15.93 3.94 19.75
CA PHE A 675 -16.32 3.22 18.55
C PHE A 675 -16.81 4.17 17.44
N PHE A 676 -17.74 5.08 17.77
CA PHE A 676 -18.23 6.06 16.78
C PHE A 676 -17.16 7.06 16.35
N LEU A 677 -16.31 7.52 17.28
CA LEU A 677 -15.23 8.45 16.98
C LEU A 677 -14.10 7.81 16.15
N ALA A 678 -13.82 6.52 16.33
CA ALA A 678 -12.86 5.78 15.52
C ALA A 678 -13.25 5.72 14.04
N LEU A 679 -14.56 5.75 13.73
CA LEU A 679 -15.10 5.69 12.39
C LEU A 679 -15.42 7.07 11.79
N ALA A 680 -15.26 8.15 12.56
CA ALA A 680 -15.59 9.52 12.18
C ALA A 680 -14.75 10.01 10.98
N PRO A 681 -15.29 10.88 10.10
CA PRO A 681 -14.48 11.58 9.11
C PRO A 681 -13.45 12.48 9.82
N ASN A 682 -12.20 12.42 9.37
CA ASN A 682 -11.11 13.25 9.86
C ASN A 682 -10.18 13.59 8.69
N LYS A 683 -9.84 14.88 8.54
CA LYS A 683 -8.97 15.40 7.48
C LYS A 683 -7.70 16.06 8.06
N GLU A 684 -7.51 16.00 9.38
CA GLU A 684 -6.36 16.62 10.03
C GLU A 684 -5.06 15.96 9.56
N ARG A 685 -4.04 16.76 9.26
CA ARG A 685 -2.73 16.28 8.84
C ARG A 685 -2.10 15.40 9.93
N ALA A 686 -1.51 14.27 9.55
CA ALA A 686 -0.76 13.41 10.46
C ALA A 686 0.47 14.15 10.99
N ARG A 687 0.74 14.04 12.29
CA ARG A 687 1.86 14.71 12.95
C ARG A 687 2.75 13.67 13.65
N PRO A 688 4.07 13.86 13.68
CA PRO A 688 4.98 12.97 14.42
C PRO A 688 4.80 13.08 15.94
N GLY A 689 5.29 12.12 16.70
CA GLY A 689 5.29 12.14 18.17
C GLY A 689 3.95 11.77 18.81
N PHE A 690 3.25 10.78 18.31
CA PHE A 690 1.98 10.28 18.80
C PHE A 690 1.95 10.06 20.33
N VAL A 691 2.92 9.33 20.90
CA VAL A 691 2.97 9.00 22.33
C VAL A 691 3.02 10.28 23.18
N LYS A 692 3.89 11.23 22.82
CA LYS A 692 4.06 12.49 23.53
C LYS A 692 2.79 13.33 23.54
N ARG A 693 2.08 13.39 22.39
CA ARG A 693 0.83 14.16 22.28
C ARG A 693 -0.30 13.55 23.13
N VAL A 694 -0.46 12.22 23.07
CA VAL A 694 -1.50 11.53 23.82
C VAL A 694 -1.25 11.63 25.32
N LEU A 695 -0.03 11.39 25.81
CA LEU A 695 0.29 11.49 27.24
C LEU A 695 0.20 12.93 27.76
N ARG A 696 0.53 13.93 26.95
CA ARG A 696 0.42 15.36 27.31
C ARG A 696 -1.03 15.79 27.61
N TYR A 697 -2.00 15.18 26.94
CA TYR A 697 -3.43 15.44 27.18
C TYR A 697 -4.01 14.50 28.26
N SER A 698 -3.82 13.19 28.09
CA SER A 698 -4.46 12.18 28.93
C SER A 698 -3.97 12.15 30.37
N GLY A 699 -2.67 12.43 30.60
CA GLY A 699 -2.09 12.47 31.95
C GLY A 699 -2.75 13.52 32.84
N PRO A 700 -2.66 14.81 32.49
CA PRO A 700 -3.30 15.88 33.26
C PRO A 700 -4.83 15.72 33.36
N SER A 701 -5.50 15.29 32.26
CA SER A 701 -6.94 15.09 32.26
C SER A 701 -7.36 13.97 33.21
N GLY A 702 -6.62 12.88 33.24
CA GLY A 702 -6.84 11.79 34.20
C GLY A 702 -6.56 12.22 35.66
N ALA A 703 -5.51 13.02 35.89
CA ALA A 703 -5.20 13.54 37.21
C ALA A 703 -6.32 14.45 37.76
N ILE A 704 -6.87 15.34 36.93
CA ILE A 704 -8.02 16.19 37.30
C ILE A 704 -9.26 15.33 37.61
N ALA A 705 -9.57 14.37 36.75
CA ALA A 705 -10.72 13.48 36.93
C ALA A 705 -10.59 12.63 38.21
N GLY A 706 -9.42 12.03 38.45
CA GLY A 706 -9.14 11.25 39.63
C GLY A 706 -9.23 12.07 40.92
N ALA A 707 -8.59 13.25 40.94
CA ALA A 707 -8.61 14.15 42.11
C ALA A 707 -10.04 14.64 42.43
N ALA A 708 -10.79 15.11 41.42
CA ALA A 708 -12.19 15.57 41.63
C ALA A 708 -13.09 14.43 42.19
N THR A 709 -12.93 13.23 41.62
CA THR A 709 -13.67 12.05 42.04
C THR A 709 -13.34 11.65 43.48
N PHE A 710 -12.04 11.62 43.79
CA PHE A 710 -11.58 11.29 45.14
C PHE A 710 -12.05 12.31 46.19
N THR A 711 -11.99 13.62 45.85
CA THR A 711 -12.51 14.71 46.72
C THR A 711 -14.01 14.54 46.96
N ALA A 712 -14.79 14.27 45.88
CA ALA A 712 -16.25 14.02 46.02
C ALA A 712 -16.53 12.83 46.91
N TYR A 713 -15.73 11.75 46.78
CA TYR A 713 -15.87 10.56 47.62
C TYR A 713 -15.59 10.87 49.09
N LEU A 714 -14.52 11.57 49.43
CA LEU A 714 -14.17 11.93 50.80
C LEU A 714 -15.23 12.85 51.44
N LEU A 715 -15.72 13.85 50.69
CA LEU A 715 -16.80 14.73 51.17
C LEU A 715 -18.10 13.97 51.40
N ALA A 716 -18.46 13.04 50.48
CA ALA A 716 -19.65 12.20 50.71
C ALA A 716 -19.48 11.30 51.94
N ARG A 717 -18.31 10.72 52.12
CA ARG A 717 -17.95 9.86 53.23
C ARG A 717 -18.01 10.60 54.57
N SER A 718 -17.52 11.84 54.64
CA SER A 718 -17.65 12.68 55.84
C SER A 718 -19.09 13.13 56.14
N HIS A 719 -19.89 13.37 55.06
CA HIS A 719 -21.27 13.82 55.20
C HIS A 719 -22.22 12.70 55.63
N TYR A 720 -22.06 11.48 55.07
CA TYR A 720 -22.95 10.34 55.38
C TYR A 720 -22.50 9.51 56.56
N GLY A 721 -21.32 9.75 57.16
CA GLY A 721 -20.86 9.15 58.39
C GLY A 721 -20.04 7.86 58.27
N ALA A 722 -19.60 7.50 57.06
CA ALA A 722 -18.60 6.44 56.75
C ALA A 722 -19.00 5.03 57.29
N THR A 723 -20.28 4.71 57.32
CA THR A 723 -20.80 3.43 57.75
C THR A 723 -21.09 2.49 56.59
N ASP A 724 -21.26 1.18 56.85
CA ASP A 724 -21.63 0.22 55.81
C ASP A 724 -22.99 0.53 55.18
N ALA A 725 -23.94 1.07 55.97
CA ALA A 725 -25.27 1.46 55.52
C ALA A 725 -25.27 2.64 54.56
N THR A 726 -24.29 3.55 54.68
CA THR A 726 -24.16 4.77 53.84
C THR A 726 -23.26 4.58 52.64
N ARG A 727 -22.55 3.47 52.56
CA ARG A 727 -21.52 3.19 51.52
C ARG A 727 -22.08 3.29 50.09
N THR A 728 -23.29 2.84 49.85
CA THR A 728 -23.96 2.97 48.51
C THR A 728 -24.17 4.43 48.14
N ALA A 729 -24.53 5.30 49.09
CA ALA A 729 -24.66 6.75 48.82
C ALA A 729 -23.27 7.38 48.52
N GLU A 730 -22.22 7.04 49.27
CA GLU A 730 -20.84 7.52 49.06
C GLU A 730 -20.34 7.15 47.65
N THR A 731 -20.48 5.87 47.29
CA THR A 731 -20.04 5.38 45.97
C THR A 731 -20.87 5.96 44.82
N SER A 732 -22.15 6.25 45.03
CA SER A 732 -23.01 6.89 44.03
C SER A 732 -22.58 8.33 43.75
N ILE A 733 -22.15 9.09 44.75
CA ILE A 733 -21.58 10.45 44.54
C ILE A 733 -20.27 10.40 43.75
N ALA A 734 -19.37 9.48 44.11
CA ALA A 734 -18.12 9.28 43.37
C ALA A 734 -18.39 8.91 41.88
N THR A 735 -19.36 8.00 41.65
CA THR A 735 -19.75 7.54 40.31
C THR A 735 -20.36 8.68 39.49
N LEU A 736 -21.24 9.50 40.09
CA LEU A 736 -21.83 10.67 39.45
C LEU A 736 -20.74 11.70 39.04
N THR A 737 -19.83 12.00 39.95
CA THR A 737 -18.73 12.94 39.68
C THR A 737 -17.85 12.47 38.57
N LEU A 738 -17.38 11.20 38.60
CA LEU A 738 -16.54 10.63 37.55
C LEU A 738 -17.26 10.57 36.23
N PHE A 739 -18.57 10.28 36.21
CA PHE A 739 -19.36 10.30 34.98
C PHE A 739 -19.43 11.69 34.36
N LEU A 740 -19.75 12.71 35.11
CA LEU A 740 -19.86 14.08 34.62
C LEU A 740 -18.54 14.62 34.11
N VAL A 741 -17.45 14.35 34.81
CA VAL A 741 -16.09 14.69 34.35
C VAL A 741 -15.72 13.91 33.09
N GLY A 742 -16.01 12.62 33.05
CA GLY A 742 -15.79 11.76 31.87
C GLY A 742 -16.59 12.21 30.64
N LEU A 743 -17.84 12.64 30.86
CA LEU A 743 -18.69 13.22 29.80
C LEU A 743 -18.12 14.56 29.29
N TRP A 744 -17.51 15.37 30.16
CA TRP A 744 -16.82 16.59 29.76
C TRP A 744 -15.56 16.29 28.95
N VAL A 745 -14.75 15.32 29.36
CA VAL A 745 -13.60 14.83 28.57
C VAL A 745 -14.05 14.38 27.18
N LEU A 746 -15.14 13.59 27.12
CA LEU A 746 -15.73 13.16 25.85
C LEU A 746 -16.16 14.36 24.98
N ALA A 747 -16.81 15.37 25.57
CA ALA A 747 -17.20 16.57 24.86
C ALA A 747 -16.01 17.34 24.26
N ILE A 748 -14.88 17.45 25.00
CA ILE A 748 -13.66 18.06 24.48
C ILE A 748 -13.09 17.24 23.30
N ILE A 749 -13.00 15.94 23.42
CA ILE A 749 -12.42 15.04 22.40
C ILE A 749 -13.33 14.93 21.15
N ALA A 750 -14.64 15.12 21.32
CA ALA A 750 -15.61 15.13 20.22
C ALA A 750 -15.51 16.36 19.31
N ARG A 751 -14.72 17.39 19.68
CA ARG A 751 -14.49 18.58 18.82
C ARG A 751 -13.77 18.23 17.50
N PRO A 752 -14.03 18.95 16.36
CA PRO A 752 -15.04 20.00 16.20
C PRO A 752 -16.47 19.46 16.25
N TYR A 753 -17.38 20.25 16.80
CA TYR A 753 -18.77 19.81 16.97
C TYR A 753 -19.52 19.73 15.64
N THR A 754 -20.06 18.56 15.37
CA THR A 754 -21.07 18.30 14.34
C THR A 754 -22.35 17.83 15.01
N TRP A 755 -23.48 17.89 14.34
CA TRP A 755 -24.78 17.53 14.94
C TRP A 755 -24.75 16.11 15.55
N TRP A 756 -24.17 15.12 14.87
CA TRP A 756 -24.13 13.75 15.38
C TRP A 756 -23.16 13.58 16.56
N ARG A 757 -22.07 14.37 16.66
CA ARG A 757 -21.16 14.33 17.82
C ARG A 757 -21.78 14.95 19.05
N ILE A 758 -22.55 16.02 18.85
CA ILE A 758 -23.38 16.62 19.92
C ILE A 758 -24.44 15.61 20.37
N ALA A 759 -25.17 15.01 19.42
CA ALA A 759 -26.14 13.95 19.71
C ALA A 759 -25.52 12.78 20.47
N LEU A 760 -24.29 12.34 20.10
CA LEU A 760 -23.56 11.28 20.80
C LEU A 760 -23.36 11.64 22.29
N VAL A 761 -22.83 12.83 22.58
CA VAL A 761 -22.59 13.27 23.98
C VAL A 761 -23.92 13.36 24.75
N LEU A 762 -24.96 13.93 24.14
CA LEU A 762 -26.29 14.04 24.77
C LEU A 762 -26.93 12.68 25.03
N VAL A 763 -26.86 11.73 24.10
CA VAL A 763 -27.37 10.36 24.26
C VAL A 763 -26.62 9.63 25.38
N MET A 764 -25.29 9.79 25.48
CA MET A 764 -24.52 9.21 26.59
C MET A 764 -24.95 9.80 27.95
N GLY A 765 -25.13 11.12 27.99
CA GLY A 765 -25.64 11.80 29.20
C GLY A 765 -27.06 11.34 29.58
N ALA A 766 -27.96 11.29 28.61
CA ALA A 766 -29.36 10.83 28.84
C ALA A 766 -29.40 9.36 29.26
N GLY A 767 -28.56 8.50 28.64
CA GLY A 767 -28.48 7.08 29.05
C GLY A 767 -28.08 6.91 30.50
N PHE A 768 -27.09 7.67 30.99
CA PHE A 768 -26.71 7.62 32.39
C PHE A 768 -27.81 8.22 33.32
N ALA A 769 -28.45 9.31 32.91
CA ALA A 769 -29.59 9.87 33.63
C ALA A 769 -30.72 8.85 33.76
N THR A 770 -30.96 8.05 32.72
CA THR A 770 -31.94 6.94 32.78
C THR A 770 -31.54 5.91 33.85
N VAL A 771 -30.26 5.56 33.96
CA VAL A 771 -29.78 4.66 35.02
C VAL A 771 -30.06 5.23 36.43
N LEU A 772 -29.91 6.55 36.62
CA LEU A 772 -30.12 7.22 37.88
C LEU A 772 -31.61 7.40 38.24
N THR A 773 -32.54 7.29 37.27
CA THR A 773 -33.97 7.56 37.47
C THR A 773 -34.84 6.30 37.52
N VAL A 774 -34.44 5.23 36.82
CA VAL A 774 -35.19 3.97 36.76
C VAL A 774 -34.82 3.07 37.93
N PRO A 775 -35.78 2.74 38.84
CA PRO A 775 -35.50 2.02 40.09
C PRO A 775 -34.84 0.66 39.90
N TRP A 776 -35.22 -0.07 38.82
CA TRP A 776 -34.63 -1.36 38.52
C TRP A 776 -33.12 -1.23 38.15
N LEU A 777 -32.76 -0.20 37.34
CA LEU A 777 -31.38 0.09 36.99
C LEU A 777 -30.56 0.57 38.18
N GLN A 778 -31.16 1.43 39.06
CA GLN A 778 -30.54 1.87 40.31
C GLN A 778 -30.14 0.66 41.17
N ASN A 779 -31.09 -0.27 41.37
CA ASN A 779 -30.84 -1.48 42.15
C ASN A 779 -29.86 -2.44 41.49
N PHE A 780 -29.89 -2.53 40.16
CA PHE A 780 -28.92 -3.37 39.41
C PHE A 780 -27.49 -2.85 39.56
N PHE A 781 -27.31 -1.54 39.40
CA PHE A 781 -25.98 -0.90 39.50
C PHE A 781 -25.63 -0.46 40.91
N GLU A 782 -26.51 -0.66 41.91
CA GLU A 782 -26.34 -0.17 43.29
C GLU A 782 -26.02 1.31 43.38
N LEU A 783 -26.79 2.14 42.64
CA LEU A 783 -26.65 3.60 42.63
C LEU A 783 -27.85 4.22 43.33
N LYS A 784 -27.64 4.94 44.43
CA LYS A 784 -28.66 5.62 45.17
C LYS A 784 -28.19 7.02 45.57
N LEU A 785 -28.78 8.04 44.98
CA LEU A 785 -28.55 9.44 45.39
C LEU A 785 -29.44 9.74 46.60
N VAL A 786 -28.83 10.09 47.74
CA VAL A 786 -29.51 10.42 49.00
C VAL A 786 -29.34 11.91 49.26
N GLY A 787 -30.46 12.59 49.52
CA GLY A 787 -30.50 14.03 49.76
C GLY A 787 -30.16 14.83 48.48
N THR A 788 -30.11 16.15 48.59
CA THR A 788 -29.81 17.05 47.45
C THR A 788 -28.42 17.67 47.56
N GLN A 789 -27.86 17.84 48.75
CA GLN A 789 -26.61 18.55 48.99
C GLN A 789 -25.41 17.88 48.30
N MET A 790 -25.20 16.58 48.49
CA MET A 790 -24.04 15.84 47.91
C MET A 790 -24.13 15.68 46.40
N PRO A 791 -25.30 15.39 45.78
CA PRO A 791 -25.41 15.45 44.33
C PRO A 791 -25.05 16.82 43.71
N TRP A 792 -25.48 17.93 44.31
CA TRP A 792 -25.08 19.27 43.85
C TRP A 792 -23.60 19.54 44.08
N THR A 793 -23.00 19.06 45.16
CA THR A 793 -21.55 19.13 45.38
C THR A 793 -20.80 18.34 44.28
N ALA A 794 -21.27 17.16 43.91
CA ALA A 794 -20.72 16.40 42.78
C ALA A 794 -20.77 17.17 41.47
N VAL A 795 -21.90 17.82 41.17
CA VAL A 795 -22.03 18.68 39.96
C VAL A 795 -21.06 19.88 40.02
N GLY A 796 -20.95 20.55 41.19
CA GLY A 796 -20.02 21.68 41.35
C GLY A 796 -18.57 21.27 41.17
N LEU A 797 -18.14 20.14 41.71
CA LEU A 797 -16.78 19.60 41.51
C LEU A 797 -16.54 19.17 40.04
N ALA A 798 -17.56 18.61 39.38
CA ALA A 798 -17.47 18.24 37.98
C ALA A 798 -17.34 19.49 37.08
N ILE A 799 -18.06 20.58 37.40
CA ILE A 799 -17.90 21.87 36.68
C ILE A 799 -16.49 22.43 36.88
N ALA A 800 -15.98 22.46 38.12
CA ALA A 800 -14.64 22.95 38.42
C ALA A 800 -13.57 22.11 37.67
N ALA A 801 -13.69 20.80 37.71
CA ALA A 801 -12.84 19.89 36.95
C ALA A 801 -12.96 20.13 35.44
N GLY A 802 -14.18 20.34 34.92
CA GLY A 802 -14.42 20.63 33.51
C GLY A 802 -13.74 21.93 33.03
N LEU A 803 -13.77 22.99 33.83
CA LEU A 803 -13.07 24.23 33.55
C LEU A 803 -11.53 24.02 33.49
N LEU A 804 -10.97 23.22 34.42
CA LEU A 804 -9.55 22.85 34.38
C LEU A 804 -9.20 22.03 33.14
N LEU A 805 -10.08 21.13 32.73
CA LEU A 805 -9.93 20.34 31.50
C LEU A 805 -9.92 21.23 30.24
N GLU A 806 -10.75 22.29 30.21
CA GLU A 806 -10.71 23.29 29.11
C GLU A 806 -9.36 24.01 29.06
N VAL A 807 -8.79 24.37 30.20
CA VAL A 807 -7.45 24.96 30.26
C VAL A 807 -6.39 24.00 29.70
N VAL A 808 -6.43 22.74 30.11
CA VAL A 808 -5.51 21.69 29.55
C VAL A 808 -5.68 21.56 28.04
N ALA A 809 -6.91 21.49 27.54
CA ALA A 809 -7.20 21.41 26.12
C ALA A 809 -6.71 22.64 25.34
N TYR A 810 -6.92 23.84 25.88
CA TYR A 810 -6.44 25.10 25.29
C TYR A 810 -4.90 25.16 25.22
N TRP A 811 -4.23 24.81 26.29
CA TRP A 811 -2.75 24.77 26.33
C TRP A 811 -2.17 23.75 25.38
N ASN A 812 -2.77 22.56 25.32
CA ASN A 812 -2.35 21.53 24.38
C ASN A 812 -2.51 22.01 22.92
N LYS A 813 -3.66 22.64 22.59
CA LYS A 813 -3.90 23.20 21.25
C LYS A 813 -2.90 24.31 20.89
N ARG A 814 -2.60 25.22 21.81
CA ARG A 814 -1.65 26.32 21.60
C ARG A 814 -0.22 25.81 21.37
N ARG A 815 0.22 24.83 22.15
CA ARG A 815 1.53 24.18 21.95
C ARG A 815 1.63 23.50 20.60
N LEU A 816 0.58 22.78 20.20
CA LEU A 816 0.53 22.16 18.89
C LEU A 816 0.59 23.18 17.73
N ALA A 817 -0.01 24.36 17.89
CA ALA A 817 0.10 25.43 16.92
C ALA A 817 1.53 25.99 16.82
N ASN A 818 2.19 26.14 17.94
CA ASN A 818 3.58 26.63 17.99
C ASN A 818 4.58 25.59 17.41
N GLU A 819 4.35 24.29 17.64
CA GLU A 819 5.16 23.20 17.05
C GLU A 819 5.00 23.09 15.50
N VAL A 820 3.97 23.69 14.93
CA VAL A 820 3.74 23.79 13.47
C VAL A 820 4.36 25.06 12.87
N ALA A 821 4.50 26.12 13.69
CA ALA A 821 5.08 27.38 13.24
C ALA A 821 6.62 27.42 13.35
N ALA A 822 7.20 26.51 14.15
CA ALA A 822 8.65 26.28 14.28
C ALA A 822 9.12 25.19 13.32
#